data_51f2019f0ac23f09e015307f6a809095
#
_entry.id   51f2019f0ac23f09e015307f6a809095
#
_cell.length_a   1.000
_cell.length_b   1.000
_cell.length_c   1.000
_cell.angle_alpha   90.00
_cell.angle_beta   90.00
_cell.angle_gamma   90.00
#
_symmetry.space_group_name_H-M   'P 1'
#
loop_
_entity.id
_entity.type
_entity.pdbx_description
1 polymer ?
#
loop_
_entity_poly.entity_id
_entity_poly.type
_entity_poly.pdbx_seq_one_letter_code
_entity_poly.pdbx_strand_id
1 'polypeptide(L)'
;MNEKVLQVLEYNKIIKMLEDKATSPLGKECARLLKPGCDLAEIEKAQEETAAAFSRIVKKGSTSFGSNKDIGFALKSLEIGSTLSVTELLKIAAFLENVSRIKTYGKKEKDSDSEDVLTPYFEELMPLSMISGEIRRCILSEEEIADDASVTLKQIRRSISSTNDKIHHQLNSLVNGSARTYLQDAVITMRNNRYCLPVKAEYKNQVPGMIHDQSSTGSTLFIEPASVVNLNNELKELALKEKEEIEAILATLSGMCTEHTEVMSENQKIMTTLDFIFAKGSLAIDMRAGRPVFNTEHYINIRQGRHPLLDKKTVVPINISLGKDYDLLVITGPNTGGKTVSLKTLGLLTLMGQAGLHIPAADRSELSVFTEVFADIGDEQSIEQSLSTFSSHIKTIVEILDKADENSLCLFDELGAGTDPTEGAALAISILNHLHERGIRTMATTHYSELKVYALTESFVENACCEFDVESLRPTYKLLIGIPGKSNAFAISSKLGIPDEIIEKAKSQIGKQERSFEDLLTDLEKSRVTIEKEQAQIESYKEEIKNLKEQLTKKHEKIDASKDKILRDANERAKEILQEAKDMADETIRTMQKAGQSGISMKELEKKRQNVRDKINEKNAKLAVNAKVSQHKQLKPNEIRLGDKVKIVSMGLTGTVNSMPDSKGNLFIQCGIMRTKALLSDLVIVEEEEITSKSIQRTGAGKIKMSKSFKVSPEINLLGQTVDEALSVLDKYLDDAYLAHLPSVRVVHGKGTGALRQGVHNFLRRSSYVESYRLGEVGEGDAGVTIVTFKK
;
A
#
# COMPACT_ATOMS: atom_id res chain seq x y z
N MET A 1 3.44 21.89 20.12
CA MET A 1 4.66 21.17 19.65
C MET A 1 5.84 22.10 19.61
N ASN A 2 6.94 21.76 20.28
CA ASN A 2 8.15 22.58 20.40
C ASN A 2 8.98 22.52 19.09
N GLU A 3 9.47 23.68 18.60
CA GLU A 3 10.30 23.75 17.37
C GLU A 3 11.63 23.00 17.52
N LYS A 4 12.22 22.93 18.70
CA LYS A 4 13.43 22.15 18.98
C LYS A 4 13.22 20.68 18.67
N VAL A 5 12.07 20.12 19.06
CA VAL A 5 11.73 18.70 18.82
C VAL A 5 11.54 18.42 17.32
N LEU A 6 10.91 19.35 16.57
CA LEU A 6 10.77 19.21 15.12
C LEU A 6 12.14 19.16 14.40
N GLN A 7 13.15 19.87 14.92
CA GLN A 7 14.50 19.82 14.40
C GLN A 7 15.23 18.54 14.77
N VAL A 8 15.17 18.12 16.04
CA VAL A 8 15.82 16.90 16.55
C VAL A 8 15.28 15.65 15.86
N LEU A 9 13.97 15.57 15.65
CA LEU A 9 13.32 14.48 14.91
C LEU A 9 13.41 14.64 13.38
N GLU A 10 14.08 15.67 12.89
CA GLU A 10 14.30 15.93 11.46
C GLU A 10 13.00 16.13 10.65
N TYR A 11 11.91 16.56 11.30
CA TYR A 11 10.62 16.84 10.65
C TYR A 11 10.76 17.88 9.52
N ASN A 12 11.68 18.83 9.67
CA ASN A 12 11.96 19.83 8.64
C ASN A 12 12.40 19.22 7.29
N LYS A 13 13.05 18.05 7.32
CA LYS A 13 13.42 17.32 6.08
C LYS A 13 12.20 16.74 5.40
N ILE A 14 11.21 16.24 6.16
CA ILE A 14 9.93 15.78 5.63
C ILE A 14 9.17 16.95 5.00
N ILE A 15 9.13 18.09 5.67
CA ILE A 15 8.53 19.31 5.12
C ILE A 15 9.17 19.72 3.80
N LYS A 16 10.49 19.65 3.70
CA LYS A 16 11.19 19.92 2.44
C LYS A 16 10.81 18.92 1.34
N MET A 17 10.73 17.63 1.66
CA MET A 17 10.26 16.61 0.71
C MET A 17 8.82 16.88 0.26
N LEU A 18 7.95 17.35 1.16
CA LEU A 18 6.58 17.75 0.83
C LEU A 18 6.55 18.97 -0.07
N GLU A 19 7.35 20.01 0.24
CA GLU A 19 7.51 21.21 -0.58
C GLU A 19 7.93 20.88 -2.01
N ASP A 20 8.83 19.92 -2.18
CA ASP A 20 9.29 19.48 -3.50
C ASP A 20 8.18 18.77 -4.32
N LYS A 21 7.12 18.27 -3.66
CA LYS A 21 5.96 17.69 -4.32
C LYS A 21 4.90 18.71 -4.71
N ALA A 22 4.83 19.84 -4.03
CA ALA A 22 3.92 20.94 -4.38
C ALA A 22 4.37 21.63 -5.67
N THR A 23 3.42 21.93 -6.55
CA THR A 23 3.70 22.46 -7.89
C THR A 23 3.57 23.98 -7.97
N SER A 24 2.80 24.60 -7.07
CA SER A 24 2.58 26.05 -7.02
C SER A 24 3.38 26.71 -5.89
N PRO A 25 3.76 28.00 -6.02
CA PRO A 25 4.42 28.73 -4.95
C PRO A 25 3.60 28.77 -3.65
N LEU A 26 2.30 28.99 -3.76
CA LEU A 26 1.38 29.02 -2.61
C LEU A 26 1.23 27.65 -1.97
N GLY A 27 1.14 26.58 -2.76
CA GLY A 27 1.13 25.19 -2.24
C GLY A 27 2.42 24.83 -1.51
N LYS A 28 3.57 25.32 -1.99
CA LYS A 28 4.87 25.20 -1.31
C LYS A 28 4.89 25.95 0.02
N GLU A 29 4.29 27.12 0.07
CA GLU A 29 4.16 27.89 1.31
C GLU A 29 3.29 27.16 2.33
N CYS A 30 2.15 26.60 1.91
CA CYS A 30 1.31 25.74 2.77
C CYS A 30 2.11 24.54 3.30
N ALA A 31 2.95 23.93 2.46
CA ALA A 31 3.80 22.82 2.87
C ALA A 31 4.82 23.23 3.94
N ARG A 32 5.47 24.41 3.78
CA ARG A 32 6.44 24.95 4.77
C ARG A 32 5.81 25.28 6.11
N LEU A 33 4.55 25.71 6.12
CA LEU A 33 3.82 26.11 7.33
C LEU A 33 3.15 24.92 8.03
N LEU A 34 3.21 23.71 7.45
CA LEU A 34 2.56 22.54 8.01
C LEU A 34 3.18 22.14 9.36
N LYS A 35 2.36 22.15 10.40
CA LYS A 35 2.72 21.71 11.75
C LYS A 35 1.81 20.56 12.17
N PRO A 36 2.28 19.63 13.05
CA PRO A 36 1.45 18.59 13.62
C PRO A 36 0.31 19.20 14.44
N GLY A 37 -0.91 18.72 14.21
CA GLY A 37 -2.11 19.10 14.95
C GLY A 37 -2.30 18.31 16.24
N CYS A 38 -3.21 18.75 17.11
CA CYS A 38 -3.60 18.06 18.34
C CYS A 38 -5.12 17.77 18.41
N ASP A 39 -5.88 18.20 17.42
CA ASP A 39 -7.31 17.91 17.31
C ASP A 39 -7.53 16.68 16.44
N LEU A 40 -8.17 15.65 17.01
CA LEU A 40 -8.41 14.39 16.32
C LEU A 40 -9.26 14.59 15.05
N ALA A 41 -10.30 15.45 15.12
CA ALA A 41 -11.19 15.65 13.97
C ALA A 41 -10.47 16.32 12.80
N GLU A 42 -9.59 17.31 13.08
CA GLU A 42 -8.77 17.96 12.07
C GLU A 42 -7.73 16.99 11.48
N ILE A 43 -7.10 16.17 12.31
CA ILE A 43 -6.14 15.16 11.89
C ILE A 43 -6.82 14.12 10.99
N GLU A 44 -7.97 13.58 11.40
CA GLU A 44 -8.71 12.59 10.61
C GLU A 44 -9.17 13.16 9.27
N LYS A 45 -9.68 14.39 9.24
CA LYS A 45 -10.03 15.09 8.01
C LYS A 45 -8.81 15.22 7.09
N ALA A 46 -7.68 15.67 7.61
CA ALA A 46 -6.46 15.82 6.82
C ALA A 46 -5.91 14.48 6.31
N GLN A 47 -6.05 13.40 7.10
CA GLN A 47 -5.70 12.04 6.68
C GLN A 47 -6.64 11.54 5.57
N GLU A 48 -7.92 11.86 5.66
CA GLU A 48 -8.92 11.46 4.67
C GLU A 48 -8.72 12.19 3.35
N GLU A 49 -8.44 13.49 3.39
CA GLU A 49 -8.06 14.30 2.22
C GLU A 49 -6.81 13.73 1.53
N THR A 50 -5.79 13.38 2.32
CA THR A 50 -4.56 12.76 1.80
C THR A 50 -4.85 11.40 1.15
N ALA A 51 -5.70 10.57 1.77
CA ALA A 51 -6.10 9.26 1.24
C ALA A 51 -6.90 9.38 -0.06
N ALA A 52 -7.78 10.38 -0.15
CA ALA A 52 -8.53 10.67 -1.37
C ALA A 52 -7.60 11.12 -2.51
N ALA A 53 -6.65 12.01 -2.23
CA ALA A 53 -5.64 12.42 -3.22
C ALA A 53 -4.76 11.25 -3.67
N PHE A 54 -4.28 10.43 -2.72
CA PHE A 54 -3.54 9.20 -3.02
C PHE A 54 -4.32 8.29 -3.98
N SER A 55 -5.60 8.02 -3.66
CA SER A 55 -6.47 7.18 -4.49
C SER A 55 -6.68 7.75 -5.89
N ARG A 56 -6.91 9.07 -6.01
CA ARG A 56 -7.07 9.75 -7.31
C ARG A 56 -5.79 9.70 -8.14
N ILE A 57 -4.62 9.93 -7.52
CA ILE A 57 -3.33 9.86 -8.23
C ILE A 57 -3.06 8.45 -8.75
N VAL A 58 -3.34 7.42 -7.95
CA VAL A 58 -3.17 6.01 -8.38
C VAL A 58 -4.12 5.65 -9.51
N LYS A 59 -5.38 6.11 -9.49
CA LYS A 59 -6.40 5.77 -10.49
C LYS A 59 -6.28 6.59 -11.78
N LYS A 60 -6.10 7.92 -11.65
CA LYS A 60 -6.16 8.88 -12.78
C LYS A 60 -4.80 9.44 -13.20
N GLY A 61 -3.74 9.08 -12.48
CA GLY A 61 -2.42 9.68 -12.64
C GLY A 61 -2.27 11.01 -11.89
N SER A 62 -1.03 11.47 -11.75
CA SER A 62 -0.71 12.76 -11.16
C SER A 62 -1.21 13.92 -12.04
N THR A 63 -1.70 14.97 -11.40
CA THR A 63 -2.02 16.24 -12.09
C THR A 63 -1.11 17.33 -11.55
N SER A 64 -0.74 18.27 -12.42
CA SER A 64 0.01 19.46 -11.99
C SER A 64 -0.97 20.61 -11.83
N PHE A 65 -0.91 21.31 -10.71
CA PHE A 65 -1.69 22.55 -10.52
C PHE A 65 -1.07 23.72 -11.25
N GLY A 66 -0.05 23.45 -12.07
CA GLY A 66 0.65 24.40 -12.88
C GLY A 66 1.63 25.25 -12.07
N SER A 67 2.50 25.97 -12.77
CA SER A 67 3.20 27.10 -12.17
C SER A 67 2.17 28.20 -11.91
N ASN A 68 1.26 28.00 -10.95
CA ASN A 68 0.34 29.04 -10.50
C ASN A 68 1.21 30.20 -10.02
N LYS A 69 1.55 31.06 -10.97
CA LYS A 69 2.09 32.36 -10.63
C LYS A 69 1.01 32.99 -9.77
N ASP A 70 1.37 33.38 -8.59
CA ASP A 70 0.46 34.07 -7.68
C ASP A 70 -0.22 35.23 -8.42
N ILE A 71 -1.53 35.16 -8.52
CA ILE A 71 -2.35 36.25 -9.10
C ILE A 71 -2.83 37.20 -8.03
N GLY A 72 -2.48 37.00 -6.75
CA GLY A 72 -2.96 37.78 -5.63
C GLY A 72 -2.59 39.28 -5.74
N PHE A 73 -1.43 39.59 -6.33
CA PHE A 73 -1.07 40.99 -6.60
C PHE A 73 -1.98 41.59 -7.68
N ALA A 74 -2.24 40.87 -8.76
CA ALA A 74 -3.14 41.32 -9.83
C ALA A 74 -4.58 41.50 -9.30
N LEU A 75 -5.07 40.62 -8.45
CA LEU A 75 -6.39 40.76 -7.82
C LEU A 75 -6.49 41.98 -6.95
N LYS A 76 -5.48 42.24 -6.10
CA LYS A 76 -5.40 43.48 -5.31
C LYS A 76 -5.36 44.75 -6.17
N SER A 77 -4.64 44.72 -7.29
CA SER A 77 -4.60 45.83 -8.25
C SER A 77 -5.96 46.10 -8.86
N LEU A 78 -6.73 45.04 -9.19
CA LEU A 78 -8.13 45.16 -9.69
C LEU A 78 -9.06 45.75 -8.62
N GLU A 79 -8.95 45.32 -7.36
CA GLU A 79 -9.76 45.87 -6.25
C GLU A 79 -9.63 47.38 -6.05
N ILE A 80 -8.44 47.92 -6.30
CA ILE A 80 -8.20 49.37 -6.23
C ILE A 80 -8.45 50.08 -7.56
N GLY A 81 -9.01 49.37 -8.56
CA GLY A 81 -9.37 49.95 -9.86
C GLY A 81 -8.22 50.20 -10.82
N SER A 82 -7.06 49.57 -10.62
CA SER A 82 -5.90 49.73 -11.51
C SER A 82 -6.03 48.87 -12.76
N THR A 83 -5.58 49.36 -13.91
CA THR A 83 -5.46 48.60 -15.14
C THR A 83 -4.28 47.64 -15.04
N LEU A 84 -4.50 46.37 -15.39
CA LEU A 84 -3.46 45.34 -15.40
C LEU A 84 -2.58 45.43 -16.64
N SER A 85 -1.31 45.07 -16.48
CA SER A 85 -0.36 44.91 -17.59
C SER A 85 -0.67 43.67 -18.41
N VAL A 86 -0.09 43.62 -19.62
CA VAL A 86 -0.15 42.41 -20.50
C VAL A 86 0.29 41.15 -19.78
N THR A 87 1.40 41.21 -19.03
CA THR A 87 1.93 40.05 -18.29
C THR A 87 0.98 39.57 -17.19
N GLU A 88 0.31 40.50 -16.48
CA GLU A 88 -0.66 40.15 -15.43
C GLU A 88 -1.93 39.51 -15.99
N LEU A 89 -2.47 40.04 -17.09
CA LEU A 89 -3.61 39.48 -17.79
C LEU A 89 -3.31 38.07 -18.34
N LEU A 90 -2.13 37.87 -18.92
CA LEU A 90 -1.69 36.56 -19.36
C LEU A 90 -1.55 35.55 -18.20
N LYS A 91 -1.09 36.02 -17.03
CA LYS A 91 -1.08 35.18 -15.82
C LYS A 91 -2.49 34.78 -15.38
N ILE A 92 -3.45 35.71 -15.39
CA ILE A 92 -4.86 35.42 -15.08
C ILE A 92 -5.43 34.43 -16.10
N ALA A 93 -5.21 34.63 -17.39
CA ALA A 93 -5.69 33.69 -18.41
C ALA A 93 -5.13 32.27 -18.21
N ALA A 94 -3.82 32.14 -18.00
CA ALA A 94 -3.18 30.87 -17.72
C ALA A 94 -3.70 30.21 -16.43
N PHE A 95 -3.99 31.01 -15.39
CA PHE A 95 -4.60 30.55 -14.16
C PHE A 95 -6.01 29.97 -14.40
N LEU A 96 -6.88 30.69 -15.10
CA LEU A 96 -8.25 30.26 -15.40
C LEU A 96 -8.30 29.02 -16.30
N GLU A 97 -7.39 28.92 -17.28
CA GLU A 97 -7.19 27.72 -18.10
C GLU A 97 -6.81 26.52 -17.22
N ASN A 98 -5.91 26.74 -16.24
CA ASN A 98 -5.51 25.72 -15.29
C ASN A 98 -6.69 25.29 -14.38
N VAL A 99 -7.49 26.25 -13.87
CA VAL A 99 -8.74 25.95 -13.13
C VAL A 99 -9.68 25.06 -13.96
N SER A 100 -9.87 25.36 -15.25
CA SER A 100 -10.68 24.54 -16.16
C SER A 100 -10.15 23.12 -16.29
N ARG A 101 -8.84 22.97 -16.42
CA ARG A 101 -8.17 21.67 -16.52
C ARG A 101 -8.33 20.85 -15.22
N ILE A 102 -8.13 21.48 -14.07
CA ILE A 102 -8.27 20.84 -12.76
C ILE A 102 -9.73 20.46 -12.48
N LYS A 103 -10.69 21.32 -12.80
CA LYS A 103 -12.11 20.99 -12.72
C LYS A 103 -12.46 19.76 -13.58
N THR A 104 -11.88 19.67 -14.77
CA THR A 104 -12.08 18.52 -15.67
C THR A 104 -11.47 17.24 -15.09
N TYR A 105 -10.27 17.32 -14.47
CA TYR A 105 -9.66 16.21 -13.76
C TYR A 105 -10.54 15.71 -12.59
N GLY A 106 -11.23 16.64 -11.89
CA GLY A 106 -12.14 16.34 -10.78
C GLY A 106 -13.41 15.60 -11.19
N LYS A 107 -13.82 15.62 -12.47
CA LYS A 107 -15.05 14.98 -12.94
C LYS A 107 -15.07 13.48 -12.66
N LYS A 108 -16.25 12.97 -12.27
CA LYS A 108 -16.49 11.54 -12.01
C LYS A 108 -16.31 10.72 -13.30
N GLU A 109 -15.74 9.55 -13.20
CA GLU A 109 -15.85 8.51 -14.21
C GLU A 109 -17.25 7.86 -14.11
N LYS A 110 -17.82 7.49 -15.25
CA LYS A 110 -19.18 6.96 -15.37
C LYS A 110 -19.47 5.71 -14.52
N ASP A 111 -18.43 5.04 -13.99
CA ASP A 111 -18.53 3.76 -13.26
C ASP A 111 -18.19 3.85 -11.76
N SER A 112 -17.94 5.03 -11.19
CA SER A 112 -17.64 5.16 -9.75
C SER A 112 -18.79 5.84 -9.00
N ASP A 113 -19.51 5.06 -8.20
CA ASP A 113 -20.67 5.53 -7.38
C ASP A 113 -20.28 6.30 -6.11
N SER A 114 -19.02 6.41 -5.73
CA SER A 114 -18.64 7.04 -4.46
C SER A 114 -18.04 8.43 -4.66
N GLU A 115 -18.66 9.42 -4.06
CA GLU A 115 -18.07 10.73 -3.81
C GLU A 115 -16.97 10.61 -2.75
N ASP A 116 -15.83 11.25 -2.98
CA ASP A 116 -14.78 11.39 -1.98
C ASP A 116 -14.79 12.82 -1.38
N VAL A 117 -14.07 12.98 -0.27
CA VAL A 117 -14.00 14.26 0.45
C VAL A 117 -13.40 15.42 -0.36
N LEU A 118 -12.75 15.14 -1.50
CA LEU A 118 -12.22 16.18 -2.39
C LEU A 118 -13.20 16.62 -3.47
N THR A 119 -14.28 15.89 -3.70
CA THR A 119 -15.26 16.21 -4.74
C THR A 119 -15.82 17.63 -4.62
N PRO A 120 -16.20 18.14 -3.42
CA PRO A 120 -16.70 19.52 -3.27
C PRO A 120 -15.71 20.57 -3.78
N TYR A 121 -14.42 20.44 -3.47
CA TYR A 121 -13.38 21.38 -3.93
C TYR A 121 -13.36 21.50 -5.46
N PHE A 122 -13.51 20.38 -6.19
CA PHE A 122 -13.52 20.42 -7.65
C PHE A 122 -14.82 21.00 -8.22
N GLU A 123 -15.94 20.81 -7.55
CA GLU A 123 -17.26 21.33 -7.96
C GLU A 123 -17.34 22.84 -7.79
N GLU A 124 -16.77 23.38 -6.72
CA GLU A 124 -16.74 24.82 -6.41
C GLU A 124 -15.88 25.61 -7.39
N LEU A 125 -14.90 24.99 -8.07
CA LEU A 125 -14.06 25.68 -9.05
C LEU A 125 -14.90 26.29 -10.18
N MET A 126 -14.68 27.57 -10.50
CA MET A 126 -15.34 28.30 -11.60
C MET A 126 -14.33 28.70 -12.67
N PRO A 127 -14.30 28.05 -13.83
CA PRO A 127 -13.22 28.25 -14.84
C PRO A 127 -13.18 29.62 -15.52
N LEU A 128 -14.30 30.36 -15.54
CA LEU A 128 -14.44 31.67 -16.22
C LEU A 128 -13.83 31.67 -17.64
N SER A 129 -14.14 30.63 -18.43
CA SER A 129 -13.51 30.39 -19.74
C SER A 129 -13.75 31.50 -20.76
N MET A 130 -14.79 32.32 -20.58
CA MET A 130 -15.03 33.50 -21.42
C MET A 130 -13.94 34.55 -21.21
N ILE A 131 -13.53 34.81 -19.96
CA ILE A 131 -12.49 35.79 -19.65
C ILE A 131 -11.14 35.32 -20.19
N SER A 132 -10.75 34.07 -19.88
CA SER A 132 -9.47 33.54 -20.38
C SER A 132 -9.42 33.49 -21.90
N GLY A 133 -10.53 33.13 -22.55
CA GLY A 133 -10.65 33.15 -24.00
C GLY A 133 -10.51 34.57 -24.61
N GLU A 134 -11.15 35.56 -24.01
CA GLU A 134 -11.07 36.95 -24.49
C GLU A 134 -9.68 37.56 -24.28
N ILE A 135 -9.04 37.30 -23.13
CA ILE A 135 -7.64 37.69 -22.92
C ILE A 135 -6.73 37.09 -23.99
N ARG A 136 -6.85 35.77 -24.26
CA ARG A 136 -6.04 35.08 -25.27
C ARG A 136 -6.34 35.55 -26.70
N ARG A 137 -7.56 35.95 -26.97
CA ARG A 137 -7.93 36.53 -28.27
C ARG A 137 -7.27 37.87 -28.50
N CYS A 138 -7.20 38.71 -27.44
CA CYS A 138 -6.63 40.02 -27.56
C CYS A 138 -5.10 40.08 -27.40
N ILE A 139 -4.53 39.17 -26.60
CA ILE A 139 -3.10 39.17 -26.24
C ILE A 139 -2.46 37.87 -26.71
N LEU A 140 -1.59 37.91 -27.72
CA LEU A 140 -0.89 36.77 -28.28
C LEU A 140 0.36 36.40 -27.50
N SER A 141 1.13 37.40 -27.05
CA SER A 141 2.34 37.23 -26.25
C SER A 141 2.57 38.45 -25.34
N GLU A 142 3.62 38.42 -24.52
CA GLU A 142 3.99 39.57 -23.65
C GLU A 142 4.32 40.85 -24.45
N GLU A 143 4.71 40.69 -25.72
CA GLU A 143 5.13 41.80 -26.58
C GLU A 143 4.11 42.07 -27.71
N GLU A 144 3.08 41.26 -27.87
CA GLU A 144 2.20 41.32 -29.03
C GLU A 144 0.70 41.26 -28.66
N ILE A 145 0.03 42.37 -29.01
CA ILE A 145 -1.45 42.47 -28.99
C ILE A 145 -1.97 42.11 -30.37
N ALA A 146 -3.02 41.31 -30.46
CA ALA A 146 -3.63 40.86 -31.72
C ALA A 146 -4.18 42.06 -32.51
N ASP A 147 -4.02 42.07 -33.83
CA ASP A 147 -4.54 43.13 -34.68
C ASP A 147 -6.06 43.28 -34.59
N ASP A 148 -6.74 42.17 -34.33
CA ASP A 148 -8.20 42.10 -34.21
C ASP A 148 -8.67 42.17 -32.75
N ALA A 149 -7.79 42.56 -31.80
CA ALA A 149 -8.17 42.80 -30.42
C ALA A 149 -9.27 43.88 -30.33
N SER A 150 -9.18 44.94 -31.20
CA SER A 150 -10.28 45.85 -31.43
C SER A 150 -10.38 46.26 -32.92
N VAL A 151 -11.54 46.75 -33.32
CA VAL A 151 -11.75 47.24 -34.69
C VAL A 151 -10.87 48.49 -34.90
N THR A 152 -10.75 49.35 -33.89
CA THR A 152 -9.94 50.58 -33.91
C THR A 152 -8.48 50.27 -34.10
N LEU A 153 -7.91 49.33 -33.30
CA LEU A 153 -6.49 48.92 -33.37
C LEU A 153 -6.16 48.39 -34.78
N LYS A 154 -7.03 47.57 -35.35
CA LYS A 154 -6.86 47.03 -36.70
C LYS A 154 -6.83 48.16 -37.77
N GLN A 155 -7.68 49.19 -37.63
CA GLN A 155 -7.68 50.31 -38.54
C GLN A 155 -6.40 51.15 -38.38
N ILE A 156 -5.97 51.44 -37.13
CA ILE A 156 -4.74 52.19 -36.85
C ILE A 156 -3.52 51.48 -37.47
N ARG A 157 -3.36 50.15 -37.21
CA ARG A 157 -2.23 49.41 -37.76
C ARG A 157 -2.22 49.31 -39.27
N ARG A 158 -3.41 49.20 -39.92
CA ARG A 158 -3.53 49.29 -41.39
C ARG A 158 -3.10 50.68 -41.87
N SER A 159 -3.47 51.76 -41.15
CA SER A 159 -3.06 53.11 -41.49
C SER A 159 -1.55 53.30 -41.33
N ILE A 160 -0.96 52.75 -40.25
CA ILE A 160 0.50 52.72 -40.05
C ILE A 160 1.20 52.05 -41.21
N SER A 161 0.76 50.84 -41.58
CA SER A 161 1.32 50.10 -42.73
C SER A 161 1.23 50.93 -44.01
N SER A 162 0.04 51.45 -44.33
CA SER A 162 -0.19 52.29 -45.54
C SER A 162 0.69 53.55 -45.56
N THR A 163 0.84 54.22 -44.39
CA THR A 163 1.67 55.40 -44.25
C THR A 163 3.17 55.08 -44.38
N ASN A 164 3.61 53.93 -43.82
CA ASN A 164 4.96 53.42 -44.02
C ASN A 164 5.23 53.12 -45.52
N ASP A 165 4.30 52.49 -46.21
CA ASP A 165 4.45 52.19 -47.66
C ASP A 165 4.57 53.50 -48.47
N LYS A 166 3.78 54.50 -48.15
CA LYS A 166 3.87 55.83 -48.76
C LYS A 166 5.21 56.51 -48.50
N ILE A 167 5.73 56.42 -47.28
CA ILE A 167 7.05 56.97 -46.93
C ILE A 167 8.13 56.25 -47.73
N HIS A 168 8.11 54.90 -47.74
CA HIS A 168 9.08 54.12 -48.46
C HIS A 168 9.03 54.39 -49.98
N HIS A 169 7.85 54.54 -50.57
CA HIS A 169 7.70 54.86 -51.96
C HIS A 169 8.32 56.25 -52.29
N GLN A 170 8.03 57.27 -51.46
CA GLN A 170 8.59 58.63 -51.65
C GLN A 170 10.10 58.69 -51.49
N LEU A 171 10.61 58.00 -50.43
CA LEU A 171 12.05 57.97 -50.18
C LEU A 171 12.80 57.18 -51.25
N ASN A 172 12.27 56.06 -51.68
CA ASN A 172 12.85 55.29 -52.79
C ASN A 172 12.89 56.11 -54.13
N SER A 173 11.88 56.93 -54.38
CA SER A 173 11.86 57.81 -55.50
C SER A 173 13.02 58.85 -55.42
N LEU A 174 13.33 59.41 -54.25
CA LEU A 174 14.45 60.28 -54.01
C LEU A 174 15.79 59.57 -54.07
N VAL A 175 15.91 58.38 -53.47
CA VAL A 175 17.14 57.58 -53.44
C VAL A 175 17.54 57.11 -54.85
N ASN A 176 16.57 56.73 -55.70
CA ASN A 176 16.85 56.33 -57.08
C ASN A 176 16.79 57.45 -58.10
N GLY A 177 16.34 58.63 -57.68
CA GLY A 177 16.19 59.82 -58.53
C GLY A 177 17.36 60.86 -58.46
N SER A 178 17.02 62.14 -58.61
CA SER A 178 17.98 63.27 -58.63
C SER A 178 18.80 63.45 -57.31
N ALA A 179 18.30 62.94 -56.17
CA ALA A 179 19.02 63.09 -54.90
C ALA A 179 20.15 62.08 -54.69
N ARG A 180 20.26 61.01 -55.48
CA ARG A 180 21.22 59.93 -55.35
C ARG A 180 22.67 60.39 -55.25
N THR A 181 23.07 61.42 -56.01
CA THR A 181 24.44 61.94 -56.02
C THR A 181 24.79 62.69 -54.73
N TYR A 182 23.81 63.19 -53.98
CA TYR A 182 23.96 63.89 -52.74
C TYR A 182 23.97 63.00 -51.51
N LEU A 183 23.57 61.75 -51.65
CA LEU A 183 23.53 60.76 -50.56
C LEU A 183 24.94 60.21 -50.30
N GLN A 184 25.25 59.96 -49.03
CA GLN A 184 26.43 59.21 -48.61
C GLN A 184 26.30 57.75 -49.00
N ASP A 185 25.10 57.17 -48.66
CA ASP A 185 24.67 55.78 -49.00
C ASP A 185 23.25 55.84 -49.55
N ALA A 186 22.93 54.96 -50.50
CA ALA A 186 21.59 54.90 -51.13
C ALA A 186 20.64 53.98 -50.27
N VAL A 187 20.53 54.35 -48.97
CA VAL A 187 19.71 53.54 -47.98
C VAL A 187 18.74 54.46 -47.23
N ILE A 188 17.58 53.93 -46.90
CA ILE A 188 16.64 54.63 -45.99
C ILE A 188 17.05 54.26 -44.60
N THR A 189 17.19 55.25 -43.70
CA THR A 189 17.57 55.06 -42.32
C THR A 189 16.52 55.65 -41.38
N MET A 190 16.48 55.13 -40.14
CA MET A 190 15.63 55.70 -39.13
C MET A 190 16.46 56.39 -38.04
N ARG A 191 16.08 57.63 -37.71
CA ARG A 191 16.69 58.41 -36.62
C ARG A 191 15.59 59.09 -35.83
N ASN A 192 15.65 58.96 -34.49
CA ASN A 192 14.63 59.48 -33.60
C ASN A 192 13.20 59.10 -34.00
N ASN A 193 13.02 57.85 -34.41
CA ASN A 193 11.76 57.26 -34.92
C ASN A 193 11.19 58.01 -36.16
N ARG A 194 12.10 58.56 -37.00
CA ARG A 194 11.74 59.19 -38.27
C ARG A 194 12.57 58.61 -39.40
N TYR A 195 11.94 58.42 -40.52
CA TYR A 195 12.62 57.99 -41.71
C TYR A 195 13.45 59.14 -42.31
N CYS A 196 14.74 58.93 -42.50
CA CYS A 196 15.73 59.91 -42.94
C CYS A 196 16.59 59.35 -44.08
N LEU A 197 17.22 60.22 -44.84
CA LEU A 197 18.26 59.90 -45.80
C LEU A 197 19.62 60.36 -45.35
N PRO A 198 20.67 59.53 -45.46
CA PRO A 198 22.06 59.93 -45.15
C PRO A 198 22.63 60.78 -46.25
N VAL A 199 22.70 62.15 -46.06
CA VAL A 199 23.14 63.12 -47.02
C VAL A 199 24.56 63.57 -46.63
N LYS A 200 25.46 63.71 -47.62
CA LYS A 200 26.80 64.30 -47.44
C LYS A 200 26.67 65.73 -46.92
N ALA A 201 27.42 66.08 -45.93
CA ALA A 201 27.32 67.41 -45.28
C ALA A 201 27.48 68.63 -46.26
N GLU A 202 28.27 68.45 -47.33
CA GLU A 202 28.49 69.45 -48.38
C GLU A 202 27.24 69.67 -49.24
N TYR A 203 26.32 68.70 -49.34
CA TYR A 203 25.07 68.78 -50.12
C TYR A 203 23.81 69.05 -49.33
N LYS A 204 23.95 69.49 -48.05
CA LYS A 204 22.88 69.90 -47.14
C LYS A 204 21.73 70.66 -47.78
N ASN A 205 22.10 71.67 -48.60
CA ASN A 205 21.13 72.64 -49.21
C ASN A 205 20.42 72.03 -50.43
N GLN A 206 20.91 70.90 -50.99
CA GLN A 206 20.35 70.24 -52.17
C GLN A 206 19.22 69.24 -51.83
N VAL A 207 19.10 68.82 -50.57
CA VAL A 207 18.02 67.97 -50.06
C VAL A 207 17.25 68.74 -49.01
N PRO A 208 16.20 69.51 -49.38
CA PRO A 208 15.42 70.29 -48.43
C PRO A 208 14.74 69.42 -47.43
N GLY A 209 14.89 69.65 -46.15
CA GLY A 209 14.34 68.80 -45.04
C GLY A 209 14.90 69.24 -43.67
N MET A 210 14.56 68.46 -42.64
CA MET A 210 14.98 68.61 -41.24
C MET A 210 16.10 67.63 -40.91
N ILE A 211 17.17 68.19 -40.27
CA ILE A 211 18.29 67.39 -39.78
C ILE A 211 17.89 66.73 -38.45
N HIS A 212 17.93 65.47 -38.33
CA HIS A 212 17.61 64.74 -37.08
C HIS A 212 18.85 64.23 -36.37
N ASP A 213 19.94 63.97 -37.11
CA ASP A 213 21.17 63.45 -36.54
C ASP A 213 22.36 63.72 -37.45
N GLN A 214 23.55 63.52 -36.93
CA GLN A 214 24.81 63.69 -37.64
C GLN A 214 25.80 62.59 -37.33
N SER A 215 26.55 62.10 -38.31
CA SER A 215 27.59 61.09 -38.06
C SER A 215 28.66 61.62 -37.12
N SER A 216 29.35 60.72 -36.36
CA SER A 216 30.43 61.09 -35.44
C SER A 216 31.56 61.91 -36.08
N THR A 217 31.80 61.76 -37.37
CA THR A 217 32.79 62.57 -38.13
C THR A 217 32.25 63.87 -38.72
N GLY A 218 30.94 64.08 -38.56
CA GLY A 218 30.29 65.28 -39.13
C GLY A 218 30.13 65.27 -40.67
N SER A 219 30.59 64.23 -41.36
CA SER A 219 30.57 64.11 -42.82
C SER A 219 29.19 63.69 -43.40
N THR A 220 28.30 63.14 -42.59
CA THR A 220 26.96 62.70 -43.01
C THR A 220 25.89 63.31 -42.14
N LEU A 221 24.89 63.89 -42.74
CA LEU A 221 23.69 64.39 -42.05
C LEU A 221 22.51 63.50 -42.35
N PHE A 222 21.78 63.11 -41.29
CA PHE A 222 20.55 62.36 -41.48
C PHE A 222 19.40 63.34 -41.60
N ILE A 223 18.96 63.54 -42.88
CA ILE A 223 17.95 64.56 -43.23
C ILE A 223 16.63 63.84 -43.44
N GLU A 224 15.57 64.30 -42.80
CA GLU A 224 14.19 63.99 -43.14
C GLU A 224 13.75 64.90 -44.30
N PRO A 225 13.51 64.32 -45.52
CA PRO A 225 13.13 65.17 -46.64
C PRO A 225 11.80 65.88 -46.41
N ALA A 226 11.64 67.09 -46.84
CA ALA A 226 10.41 67.87 -46.65
C ALA A 226 9.17 67.18 -47.22
N SER A 227 9.32 66.35 -48.22
CA SER A 227 8.23 65.53 -48.83
C SER A 227 7.64 64.43 -47.90
N VAL A 228 8.43 64.01 -46.91
CA VAL A 228 7.98 62.98 -45.96
C VAL A 228 7.71 63.45 -44.57
N VAL A 229 7.97 64.71 -44.22
CA VAL A 229 7.75 65.30 -42.89
C VAL A 229 6.32 65.06 -42.39
N ASN A 230 5.34 65.37 -43.24
CA ASN A 230 3.90 65.18 -42.86
C ASN A 230 3.55 63.70 -42.65
N LEU A 231 4.14 62.83 -43.46
CA LEU A 231 3.90 61.35 -43.29
C LEU A 231 4.57 60.83 -42.02
N ASN A 232 5.78 61.28 -41.70
CA ASN A 232 6.45 60.92 -40.47
C ASN A 232 5.69 61.51 -39.22
N ASN A 233 5.09 62.70 -39.35
CA ASN A 233 4.22 63.23 -38.28
C ASN A 233 2.94 62.40 -38.13
N GLU A 234 2.31 62.04 -39.23
CA GLU A 234 1.14 61.17 -39.26
C GLU A 234 1.46 59.78 -38.61
N LEU A 235 2.63 59.24 -38.98
CA LEU A 235 3.09 57.96 -38.41
C LEU A 235 3.28 58.03 -36.90
N LYS A 236 3.86 59.13 -36.39
CA LYS A 236 4.02 59.42 -34.95
C LYS A 236 2.68 59.56 -34.25
N GLU A 237 1.74 60.25 -34.84
CA GLU A 237 0.39 60.41 -34.30
C GLU A 237 -0.36 59.06 -34.28
N LEU A 238 -0.25 58.24 -35.34
CA LEU A 238 -0.80 56.90 -35.37
C LEU A 238 -0.19 55.99 -34.32
N ALA A 239 1.12 56.10 -34.10
CA ALA A 239 1.81 55.30 -33.05
C ALA A 239 1.36 55.72 -31.61
N LEU A 240 1.04 56.98 -31.38
CA LEU A 240 0.43 57.43 -30.10
C LEU A 240 -1.00 56.90 -29.95
N LYS A 241 -1.81 56.95 -31.02
CA LYS A 241 -3.17 56.39 -31.04
C LYS A 241 -3.16 54.87 -30.85
N GLU A 242 -2.18 54.16 -31.41
CA GLU A 242 -1.99 52.73 -31.19
C GLU A 242 -1.76 52.43 -29.70
N LYS A 243 -0.87 53.21 -29.06
CA LYS A 243 -0.59 53.08 -27.62
C LYS A 243 -1.83 53.37 -26.76
N GLU A 244 -2.55 54.43 -27.04
CA GLU A 244 -3.79 54.80 -26.33
C GLU A 244 -4.86 53.68 -26.50
N GLU A 245 -4.99 53.14 -27.68
CA GLU A 245 -5.96 52.06 -27.95
C GLU A 245 -5.57 50.76 -27.24
N ILE A 246 -4.25 50.43 -27.19
CA ILE A 246 -3.76 49.28 -26.42
C ILE A 246 -4.09 49.47 -24.94
N GLU A 247 -3.86 50.66 -24.37
CA GLU A 247 -4.23 50.96 -22.99
C GLU A 247 -5.74 50.83 -22.75
N ALA A 248 -6.58 51.24 -23.68
CA ALA A 248 -8.03 51.08 -23.62
C ALA A 248 -8.45 49.60 -23.68
N ILE A 249 -7.80 48.76 -24.52
CA ILE A 249 -8.02 47.33 -24.59
C ILE A 249 -7.67 46.65 -23.25
N LEU A 250 -6.49 47.00 -22.68
CA LEU A 250 -6.06 46.48 -21.39
C LEU A 250 -6.99 46.89 -20.24
N ALA A 251 -7.50 48.14 -20.27
CA ALA A 251 -8.48 48.64 -19.32
C ALA A 251 -9.81 47.88 -19.42
N THR A 252 -10.28 47.60 -20.64
CA THR A 252 -11.49 46.77 -20.88
C THR A 252 -11.35 45.36 -20.35
N LEU A 253 -10.21 44.69 -20.66
CA LEU A 253 -9.94 43.36 -20.16
C LEU A 253 -9.82 43.33 -18.64
N SER A 254 -9.19 44.34 -18.06
CA SER A 254 -9.09 44.51 -16.60
C SER A 254 -10.46 44.73 -15.96
N GLY A 255 -11.35 45.52 -16.60
CA GLY A 255 -12.72 45.69 -16.16
C GLY A 255 -13.53 44.38 -16.10
N MET A 256 -13.37 43.51 -17.13
CA MET A 256 -13.99 42.19 -17.16
C MET A 256 -13.47 41.30 -16.00
N CYS A 257 -12.18 41.41 -15.68
CA CYS A 257 -11.58 40.69 -14.55
C CYS A 257 -12.10 41.23 -13.20
N THR A 258 -12.31 42.54 -13.06
CA THR A 258 -12.79 43.18 -11.84
C THR A 258 -14.13 42.67 -11.38
N GLU A 259 -15.07 42.39 -12.30
CA GLU A 259 -16.40 41.84 -11.99
C GLU A 259 -16.34 40.44 -11.37
N HIS A 260 -15.24 39.73 -11.51
CA HIS A 260 -15.05 38.35 -11.06
C HIS A 260 -13.87 38.15 -10.07
N THR A 261 -13.41 39.21 -9.43
CA THR A 261 -12.24 39.20 -8.51
C THR A 261 -12.47 38.22 -7.35
N GLU A 262 -13.66 38.25 -6.73
CA GLU A 262 -14.02 37.34 -5.63
C GLU A 262 -13.95 35.86 -6.07
N VAL A 263 -14.51 35.55 -7.23
CA VAL A 263 -14.51 34.18 -7.78
C VAL A 263 -13.09 33.72 -8.09
N MET A 264 -12.26 34.60 -8.65
CA MET A 264 -10.85 34.29 -8.92
C MET A 264 -10.06 34.11 -7.63
N SER A 265 -10.33 34.87 -6.58
CA SER A 265 -9.73 34.71 -5.25
C SER A 265 -10.10 33.37 -4.63
N GLU A 266 -11.37 32.97 -4.70
CA GLU A 266 -11.83 31.67 -4.19
C GLU A 266 -11.22 30.50 -4.98
N ASN A 267 -11.21 30.58 -6.31
CA ASN A 267 -10.50 29.63 -7.15
C ASN A 267 -9.02 29.48 -6.73
N GLN A 268 -8.34 30.59 -6.41
CA GLN A 268 -6.94 30.55 -6.00
C GLN A 268 -6.75 29.82 -4.67
N LYS A 269 -7.63 30.05 -3.69
CA LYS A 269 -7.61 29.34 -2.40
C LYS A 269 -7.83 27.84 -2.61
N ILE A 270 -8.88 27.46 -3.34
CA ILE A 270 -9.21 26.06 -3.64
C ILE A 270 -8.06 25.37 -4.37
N MET A 271 -7.51 26.01 -5.40
CA MET A 271 -6.37 25.47 -6.18
C MET A 271 -5.12 25.28 -5.32
N THR A 272 -4.87 26.21 -4.38
CA THR A 272 -3.74 26.13 -3.42
C THR A 272 -3.96 24.95 -2.46
N THR A 273 -5.18 24.82 -1.90
CA THR A 273 -5.54 23.71 -1.01
C THR A 273 -5.42 22.37 -1.72
N LEU A 274 -5.93 22.26 -2.93
CA LEU A 274 -5.82 21.03 -3.73
C LEU A 274 -4.35 20.69 -4.06
N ASP A 275 -3.53 21.66 -4.48
CA ASP A 275 -2.10 21.42 -4.75
C ASP A 275 -1.40 20.87 -3.51
N PHE A 276 -1.66 21.47 -2.33
CA PHE A 276 -1.11 21.02 -1.07
C PHE A 276 -1.56 19.60 -0.69
N ILE A 277 -2.85 19.29 -0.82
CA ILE A 277 -3.39 17.95 -0.54
C ILE A 277 -2.81 16.91 -1.52
N PHE A 278 -2.70 17.26 -2.81
CA PHE A 278 -2.08 16.39 -3.81
C PHE A 278 -0.58 16.22 -3.60
N ALA A 279 0.11 17.22 -3.06
CA ALA A 279 1.50 17.08 -2.63
C ALA A 279 1.65 16.05 -1.51
N LYS A 280 0.76 16.05 -0.50
CA LYS A 280 0.71 15.01 0.55
C LYS A 280 0.47 13.62 -0.04
N GLY A 281 -0.51 13.48 -0.94
CA GLY A 281 -0.79 12.21 -1.64
C GLY A 281 0.39 11.71 -2.48
N SER A 282 1.07 12.62 -3.19
CA SER A 282 2.27 12.30 -3.99
C SER A 282 3.45 11.87 -3.10
N LEU A 283 3.64 12.52 -1.95
CA LEU A 283 4.64 12.15 -0.96
C LEU A 283 4.36 10.75 -0.39
N ALA A 284 3.08 10.45 -0.10
CA ALA A 284 2.65 9.14 0.39
C ALA A 284 2.97 8.01 -0.62
N ILE A 285 2.74 8.24 -1.92
CA ILE A 285 3.10 7.29 -2.97
C ILE A 285 4.62 7.09 -3.01
N ASP A 286 5.37 8.18 -2.99
CA ASP A 286 6.83 8.12 -3.04
C ASP A 286 7.40 7.34 -1.86
N MET A 287 6.92 7.56 -0.64
CA MET A 287 7.35 6.86 0.57
C MET A 287 6.76 5.44 0.70
N ARG A 288 5.86 5.00 -0.16
CA ARG A 288 5.03 3.79 0.01
C ARG A 288 4.36 3.80 1.39
N ALA A 289 3.74 4.92 1.69
CA ALA A 289 3.13 5.19 2.98
C ALA A 289 1.65 4.79 2.98
N GLY A 290 1.17 4.30 4.14
CA GLY A 290 -0.22 3.98 4.41
C GLY A 290 -0.87 4.99 5.35
N ARG A 291 -2.21 5.07 5.31
CA ARG A 291 -3.00 5.87 6.26
C ARG A 291 -2.93 5.22 7.65
N PRO A 292 -2.43 5.92 8.69
CA PRO A 292 -2.54 5.44 10.07
C PRO A 292 -3.98 5.57 10.57
N VAL A 293 -4.34 4.72 11.54
CA VAL A 293 -5.59 4.83 12.31
C VAL A 293 -5.29 5.58 13.60
N PHE A 294 -6.08 6.61 13.91
CA PHE A 294 -5.87 7.38 15.14
C PHE A 294 -6.77 6.91 16.28
N ASN A 295 -6.27 7.02 17.50
CA ASN A 295 -6.99 6.79 18.74
C ASN A 295 -6.68 7.88 19.77
N THR A 296 -7.46 7.93 20.85
CA THR A 296 -7.29 8.83 22.00
C THR A 296 -6.89 8.08 23.26
N GLU A 297 -6.53 6.80 23.16
CA GLU A 297 -6.19 5.92 24.28
C GLU A 297 -4.68 5.93 24.58
N HIS A 298 -3.93 6.83 23.96
CA HIS A 298 -2.47 6.92 24.02
C HIS A 298 -1.76 5.61 23.68
N TYR A 299 -2.35 4.87 22.69
CA TYR A 299 -1.83 3.62 22.19
C TYR A 299 -1.20 3.81 20.81
N ILE A 300 0.02 3.32 20.65
CA ILE A 300 0.76 3.30 19.38
C ILE A 300 1.02 1.83 18.99
N ASN A 301 0.78 1.49 17.73
CA ASN A 301 1.13 0.21 17.14
C ASN A 301 1.58 0.40 15.69
N ILE A 302 2.84 0.68 15.51
CA ILE A 302 3.46 0.83 14.20
C ILE A 302 3.91 -0.54 13.72
N ARG A 303 3.35 -1.00 12.62
CA ARG A 303 3.65 -2.29 11.98
C ARG A 303 4.55 -2.06 10.77
N GLN A 304 5.71 -2.71 10.73
CA GLN A 304 6.69 -2.58 9.65
C GLN A 304 7.02 -1.11 9.30
N GLY A 305 7.15 -0.28 10.33
CA GLY A 305 7.51 1.12 10.18
C GLY A 305 8.93 1.28 9.61
N ARG A 306 9.08 2.15 8.64
CA ARG A 306 10.36 2.47 8.01
C ARG A 306 10.69 3.92 8.25
N HIS A 307 11.95 4.21 8.60
CA HIS A 307 12.37 5.59 8.75
C HIS A 307 12.36 6.31 7.39
N PRO A 308 11.58 7.39 7.22
CA PRO A 308 11.32 7.98 5.90
C PRO A 308 12.55 8.62 5.23
N LEU A 309 13.58 8.96 6.00
CA LEU A 309 14.81 9.60 5.52
C LEU A 309 15.93 8.60 5.18
N LEU A 310 15.71 7.29 5.43
CA LEU A 310 16.65 6.24 5.03
C LEU A 310 16.35 5.75 3.60
N ASP A 311 17.36 5.15 2.97
CA ASP A 311 17.19 4.59 1.62
C ASP A 311 16.11 3.49 1.63
N LYS A 312 15.12 3.65 0.78
CA LYS A 312 13.95 2.75 0.62
C LYS A 312 14.32 1.31 0.28
N LYS A 313 15.52 1.05 -0.24
CA LYS A 313 16.00 -0.29 -0.61
C LYS A 313 16.68 -1.02 0.53
N THR A 314 17.30 -0.28 1.44
CA THR A 314 18.14 -0.82 2.51
C THR A 314 17.52 -0.67 3.90
N VAL A 315 16.52 0.20 4.06
CA VAL A 315 15.85 0.41 5.34
C VAL A 315 15.15 -0.87 5.81
N VAL A 316 15.46 -1.27 7.04
CA VAL A 316 14.82 -2.43 7.68
C VAL A 316 13.55 -1.96 8.38
N PRO A 317 12.39 -2.58 8.08
CA PRO A 317 11.14 -2.25 8.76
C PRO A 317 11.14 -2.75 10.21
N ILE A 318 10.65 -1.93 11.14
CA ILE A 318 10.53 -2.26 12.56
C ILE A 318 9.08 -2.24 13.02
N ASN A 319 8.77 -3.04 14.04
CA ASN A 319 7.49 -3.01 14.74
C ASN A 319 7.69 -2.30 16.07
N ILE A 320 6.81 -1.33 16.38
CA ILE A 320 6.85 -0.59 17.65
C ILE A 320 5.44 -0.60 18.23
N SER A 321 5.29 -1.06 19.46
CA SER A 321 4.06 -0.92 20.23
C SER A 321 4.34 -0.17 21.53
N LEU A 322 3.38 0.64 22.00
CA LEU A 322 3.49 1.41 23.24
C LEU A 322 2.08 1.84 23.70
N GLY A 323 1.79 1.75 24.97
CA GLY A 323 0.58 2.30 25.58
C GLY A 323 -0.57 1.32 25.81
N LYS A 324 -0.46 0.04 25.37
CA LYS A 324 -1.49 -0.98 25.60
C LYS A 324 -1.12 -1.94 26.72
N ASP A 325 -0.05 -2.71 26.51
CA ASP A 325 0.43 -3.70 27.48
C ASP A 325 1.49 -3.10 28.41
N TYR A 326 2.13 -2.03 27.96
CA TYR A 326 3.14 -1.26 28.70
C TYR A 326 3.14 0.19 28.20
N ASP A 327 3.44 1.12 29.08
CA ASP A 327 3.53 2.55 28.79
C ASP A 327 4.98 3.05 28.70
N LEU A 328 5.94 2.21 29.06
CA LEU A 328 7.37 2.49 28.99
C LEU A 328 8.11 1.37 28.25
N LEU A 329 8.89 1.74 27.21
CA LEU A 329 9.73 0.82 26.44
C LEU A 329 11.20 1.19 26.58
N VAL A 330 12.00 0.26 27.15
CA VAL A 330 13.45 0.42 27.33
C VAL A 330 14.20 -0.36 26.26
N ILE A 331 14.87 0.34 25.35
CA ILE A 331 15.68 -0.29 24.29
C ILE A 331 17.12 -0.41 24.73
N THR A 332 17.65 -1.63 24.71
CA THR A 332 19.02 -1.93 25.11
C THR A 332 19.82 -2.51 23.92
N GLY A 333 21.14 -2.50 24.01
CA GLY A 333 22.02 -3.03 22.97
C GLY A 333 23.11 -2.05 22.52
N PRO A 334 23.93 -2.42 21.50
CA PRO A 334 25.02 -1.56 21.01
C PRO A 334 24.49 -0.34 20.26
N ASN A 335 25.23 0.79 20.29
CA ASN A 335 24.84 2.05 19.62
C ASN A 335 24.69 1.89 18.11
N THR A 336 25.49 1.03 17.49
CA THR A 336 25.41 0.73 16.05
C THR A 336 24.18 -0.08 15.65
N GLY A 337 23.38 -0.58 16.61
CA GLY A 337 22.22 -1.45 16.36
C GLY A 337 20.98 -0.75 15.81
N GLY A 338 20.92 0.59 15.82
CA GLY A 338 19.75 1.34 15.35
C GLY A 338 18.81 1.84 16.43
N LYS A 339 19.23 1.88 17.71
CA LYS A 339 18.43 2.38 18.84
C LYS A 339 17.89 3.79 18.60
N THR A 340 18.78 4.75 18.34
CA THR A 340 18.45 6.16 18.03
C THR A 340 17.52 6.27 16.81
N VAL A 341 17.74 5.44 15.78
CA VAL A 341 16.87 5.41 14.61
C VAL A 341 15.46 4.93 14.96
N SER A 342 15.34 3.96 15.86
CA SER A 342 14.03 3.47 16.31
C SER A 342 13.25 4.55 17.08
N LEU A 343 13.93 5.30 17.98
CA LEU A 343 13.37 6.48 18.68
C LEU A 343 12.89 7.54 17.67
N LYS A 344 13.79 7.93 16.75
CA LYS A 344 13.46 8.92 15.70
C LYS A 344 12.33 8.44 14.81
N THR A 345 12.27 7.14 14.51
CA THR A 345 11.17 6.58 13.71
C THR A 345 9.84 6.76 14.43
N LEU A 346 9.74 6.38 15.71
CA LEU A 346 8.51 6.56 16.49
C LEU A 346 8.07 8.02 16.52
N GLY A 347 8.97 8.93 16.93
CA GLY A 347 8.65 10.36 17.03
C GLY A 347 8.27 10.97 15.69
N LEU A 348 9.06 10.72 14.65
CA LEU A 348 8.83 11.30 13.32
C LEU A 348 7.53 10.80 12.68
N LEU A 349 7.23 9.49 12.76
CA LEU A 349 5.98 8.94 12.23
C LEU A 349 4.76 9.46 12.99
N THR A 350 4.86 9.68 14.31
CA THR A 350 3.81 10.32 15.10
C THR A 350 3.56 11.76 14.63
N LEU A 351 4.62 12.58 14.47
CA LEU A 351 4.51 13.95 13.97
C LEU A 351 3.93 13.99 12.56
N MET A 352 4.39 13.11 11.66
CA MET A 352 3.86 13.00 10.30
C MET A 352 2.36 12.67 10.31
N GLY A 353 1.97 11.66 11.08
CA GLY A 353 0.57 11.27 11.20
C GLY A 353 -0.31 12.41 11.69
N GLN A 354 0.09 13.12 12.76
CA GLN A 354 -0.63 14.27 13.31
C GLN A 354 -0.67 15.48 12.36
N ALA A 355 0.24 15.56 11.40
CA ALA A 355 0.21 16.58 10.34
C ALA A 355 -0.69 16.19 9.14
N GLY A 356 -1.43 15.07 9.22
CA GLY A 356 -2.26 14.58 8.12
C GLY A 356 -1.45 13.97 6.98
N LEU A 357 -0.18 13.58 7.21
CA LEU A 357 0.64 12.83 6.28
C LEU A 357 0.47 11.32 6.52
N HIS A 358 0.45 10.54 5.45
CA HIS A 358 0.58 9.09 5.56
C HIS A 358 1.98 8.70 6.04
N ILE A 359 2.09 7.58 6.74
CA ILE A 359 3.34 7.10 7.30
C ILE A 359 3.87 5.87 6.55
N PRO A 360 5.18 5.73 6.33
CA PRO A 360 5.78 4.56 5.68
C PRO A 360 5.76 3.33 6.59
N ALA A 361 4.57 2.81 6.84
CA ALA A 361 4.29 1.65 7.68
C ALA A 361 3.24 0.75 7.01
N ALA A 362 3.06 -0.47 7.52
CA ALA A 362 2.03 -1.38 7.02
C ALA A 362 0.63 -0.87 7.37
N ASP A 363 -0.35 -1.30 6.58
CA ASP A 363 -1.76 -1.00 6.80
C ASP A 363 -2.21 -1.36 8.23
N ARG A 364 -3.17 -0.58 8.74
CA ARG A 364 -3.68 -0.68 10.12
C ARG A 364 -2.61 -0.44 11.19
N SER A 365 -1.58 0.34 10.90
CA SER A 365 -0.76 0.94 11.94
C SER A 365 -1.59 1.97 12.69
N GLU A 366 -1.49 1.95 14.02
CA GLU A 366 -2.26 2.81 14.91
C GLU A 366 -1.34 3.84 15.56
N LEU A 367 -1.79 5.07 15.61
CA LEU A 367 -1.14 6.19 16.28
C LEU A 367 -2.12 6.83 17.26
N SER A 368 -1.60 7.45 18.30
CA SER A 368 -2.40 8.27 19.18
C SER A 368 -2.12 9.77 18.96
N VAL A 369 -3.06 10.59 19.36
CA VAL A 369 -2.89 12.05 19.35
C VAL A 369 -2.19 12.46 20.63
N PHE A 370 -1.03 13.09 20.50
CA PHE A 370 -0.29 13.67 21.61
C PHE A 370 -0.32 15.21 21.52
N THR A 371 -0.51 15.85 22.63
CA THR A 371 -0.46 17.32 22.74
C THR A 371 0.97 17.82 22.57
N GLU A 372 1.93 17.10 23.17
CA GLU A 372 3.36 17.39 23.07
C GLU A 372 4.17 16.11 22.83
N VAL A 373 5.19 16.23 22.03
CA VAL A 373 6.24 15.23 21.87
C VAL A 373 7.53 15.84 22.38
N PHE A 374 8.19 15.15 23.30
CA PHE A 374 9.46 15.56 23.85
C PHE A 374 10.55 14.61 23.37
N ALA A 375 11.73 15.13 23.08
CA ALA A 375 12.86 14.33 22.62
C ALA A 375 14.17 14.88 23.20
N ASP A 376 14.87 14.04 23.93
CA ASP A 376 16.27 14.23 24.29
C ASP A 376 17.11 13.24 23.49
N ILE A 377 17.45 13.63 22.25
CA ILE A 377 18.14 12.80 21.27
C ILE A 377 19.27 13.62 20.62
N GLY A 378 20.45 13.08 20.61
CA GLY A 378 21.59 13.64 19.89
C GLY A 378 22.83 13.82 20.75
N ASP A 379 24.02 13.53 20.16
CA ASP A 379 25.34 13.89 20.69
C ASP A 379 25.61 15.36 20.34
N GLU A 380 25.62 16.23 21.34
CA GLU A 380 26.18 17.56 21.20
C GLU A 380 27.73 17.48 21.11
N GLN A 381 28.27 16.82 20.08
CA GLN A 381 29.72 16.80 19.78
C GLN A 381 30.20 18.11 19.13
N SER A 382 29.59 19.24 19.46
CA SER A 382 30.15 20.53 19.05
C SER A 382 31.29 20.92 20.00
N ILE A 383 32.50 21.00 19.46
CA ILE A 383 33.74 21.40 20.16
C ILE A 383 33.63 22.78 20.85
N GLU A 384 32.64 23.58 20.52
CA GLU A 384 32.45 24.96 21.01
C GLU A 384 31.62 25.04 22.33
N GLN A 385 30.96 23.97 22.79
CA GLN A 385 30.19 23.94 24.07
C GLN A 385 30.74 22.89 25.01
N SER A 386 31.80 23.23 25.70
CA SER A 386 32.49 22.41 26.69
C SER A 386 31.80 22.29 28.07
N LEU A 387 30.52 22.56 28.18
CA LEU A 387 29.71 22.10 29.32
C LEU A 387 29.37 20.64 29.05
N SER A 388 29.77 19.76 29.99
CA SER A 388 29.64 18.31 29.89
C SER A 388 28.32 17.92 29.21
N THR A 389 28.37 17.01 28.24
CA THR A 389 27.21 16.42 27.56
C THR A 389 26.11 16.00 28.53
N PHE A 390 26.51 15.50 29.71
CA PHE A 390 25.60 15.17 30.80
C PHE A 390 24.75 16.37 31.27
N SER A 391 25.38 17.56 31.49
CA SER A 391 24.63 18.71 31.98
C SER A 391 23.59 19.25 30.98
N SER A 392 23.87 19.14 29.68
CA SER A 392 22.90 19.55 28.64
C SER A 392 21.72 18.59 28.55
N HIS A 393 21.95 17.27 28.61
CA HIS A 393 20.88 16.27 28.71
C HIS A 393 20.01 16.47 29.95
N ILE A 394 20.64 16.63 31.16
CA ILE A 394 19.89 16.85 32.39
C ILE A 394 19.04 18.12 32.31
N LYS A 395 19.54 19.20 31.71
CA LYS A 395 18.74 20.42 31.53
C LYS A 395 17.50 20.17 30.66
N THR A 396 17.66 19.45 29.57
CA THR A 396 16.55 19.07 28.70
C THR A 396 15.56 18.14 29.42
N ILE A 397 16.08 17.16 30.17
CA ILE A 397 15.25 16.24 30.99
C ILE A 397 14.43 17.01 32.03
N VAL A 398 15.04 17.99 32.74
CA VAL A 398 14.32 18.83 33.69
C VAL A 398 13.18 19.58 33.04
N GLU A 399 13.42 20.19 31.84
CA GLU A 399 12.36 20.84 31.08
C GLU A 399 11.23 19.88 30.67
N ILE A 400 11.57 18.61 30.32
CA ILE A 400 10.59 17.57 29.98
C ILE A 400 9.77 17.20 31.23
N LEU A 401 10.42 16.91 32.35
CA LEU A 401 9.75 16.51 33.60
C LEU A 401 8.78 17.57 34.11
N ASP A 402 9.10 18.85 33.88
CA ASP A 402 8.25 19.98 34.28
C ASP A 402 6.99 20.13 33.41
N LYS A 403 7.10 19.82 32.13
CA LYS A 403 6.04 20.08 31.13
C LYS A 403 5.26 18.85 30.71
N ALA A 404 5.85 17.66 30.82
CA ALA A 404 5.22 16.43 30.32
C ALA A 404 4.00 16.05 31.17
N ASP A 405 2.95 15.62 30.49
CA ASP A 405 1.69 15.13 31.08
C ASP A 405 1.28 13.77 30.45
N GLU A 406 0.16 13.23 30.84
CA GLU A 406 -0.38 11.96 30.32
C GLU A 406 -0.64 11.96 28.82
N ASN A 407 -0.81 13.15 28.21
CA ASN A 407 -1.01 13.34 26.79
C ASN A 407 0.30 13.60 26.01
N SER A 408 1.43 13.33 26.65
CA SER A 408 2.76 13.56 26.09
C SER A 408 3.44 12.27 25.67
N LEU A 409 4.28 12.33 24.64
CA LEU A 409 5.20 11.27 24.23
C LEU A 409 6.63 11.71 24.53
N CYS A 410 7.34 10.96 25.38
CA CYS A 410 8.72 11.24 25.76
C CYS A 410 9.71 10.25 25.12
N LEU A 411 10.77 10.77 24.53
CA LEU A 411 11.81 10.02 23.81
C LEU A 411 13.18 10.39 24.38
N PHE A 412 13.89 9.41 24.95
CA PHE A 412 15.20 9.61 25.53
C PHE A 412 16.26 8.72 24.88
N ASP A 413 17.32 9.32 24.39
CA ASP A 413 18.45 8.57 23.85
C ASP A 413 19.60 8.55 24.86
N GLU A 414 20.17 7.38 25.12
CA GLU A 414 21.26 7.14 26.06
C GLU A 414 21.03 7.72 27.46
N LEU A 415 19.83 7.51 28.02
CA LEU A 415 19.43 8.07 29.30
C LEU A 415 20.41 7.70 30.41
N GLY A 416 20.92 8.71 31.14
CA GLY A 416 21.89 8.58 32.21
C GLY A 416 23.36 8.53 31.76
N ALA A 417 23.65 8.62 30.47
CA ALA A 417 25.03 8.61 29.96
C ALA A 417 25.79 9.89 30.35
N GLY A 418 27.13 9.79 30.35
CA GLY A 418 28.01 10.94 30.57
C GLY A 418 28.40 11.21 32.05
N THR A 419 28.01 10.34 33.00
CA THR A 419 28.44 10.38 34.42
C THR A 419 28.91 8.99 34.88
N ASP A 420 29.16 8.82 36.20
CA ASP A 420 29.44 7.49 36.76
C ASP A 420 28.31 6.50 36.40
N PRO A 421 28.62 5.32 35.90
CA PRO A 421 27.63 4.36 35.43
C PRO A 421 26.59 3.99 36.50
N THR A 422 26.98 3.86 37.77
CA THR A 422 26.08 3.50 38.85
C THR A 422 25.13 4.64 39.18
N GLU A 423 25.64 5.87 39.24
CA GLU A 423 24.83 7.07 39.49
C GLU A 423 23.91 7.34 38.30
N GLY A 424 24.40 7.20 37.05
CA GLY A 424 23.66 7.38 35.80
C GLY A 424 22.50 6.38 35.70
N ALA A 425 22.75 5.11 36.02
CA ALA A 425 21.72 4.07 36.02
C ALA A 425 20.65 4.33 37.08
N ALA A 426 21.04 4.68 38.31
CA ALA A 426 20.10 4.99 39.39
C ALA A 426 19.21 6.21 39.08
N LEU A 427 19.81 7.27 38.47
CA LEU A 427 19.09 8.46 38.03
C LEU A 427 18.12 8.13 36.88
N ALA A 428 18.56 7.37 35.90
CA ALA A 428 17.73 6.95 34.79
C ALA A 428 16.50 6.15 35.22
N ILE A 429 16.69 5.16 36.13
CA ILE A 429 15.59 4.39 36.71
C ILE A 429 14.59 5.33 37.43
N SER A 430 15.10 6.27 38.24
CA SER A 430 14.25 7.20 38.97
C SER A 430 13.45 8.13 38.08
N ILE A 431 14.04 8.60 36.99
CA ILE A 431 13.37 9.42 35.96
C ILE A 431 12.28 8.60 35.24
N LEU A 432 12.61 7.38 34.80
CA LEU A 432 11.65 6.51 34.11
C LEU A 432 10.50 6.12 35.03
N ASN A 433 10.76 5.80 36.29
CA ASN A 433 9.73 5.50 37.28
C ASN A 433 8.79 6.68 37.51
N HIS A 434 9.34 7.90 37.59
CA HIS A 434 8.52 9.10 37.78
C HIS A 434 7.59 9.35 36.56
N LEU A 435 8.06 9.10 35.33
CA LEU A 435 7.24 9.21 34.15
C LEU A 435 6.19 8.10 34.07
N HIS A 436 6.57 6.87 34.41
CA HIS A 436 5.69 5.71 34.51
C HIS A 436 4.54 5.91 35.51
N GLU A 437 4.83 6.36 36.73
CA GLU A 437 3.83 6.66 37.75
C GLU A 437 2.80 7.71 37.32
N ARG A 438 3.19 8.59 36.39
CA ARG A 438 2.31 9.61 35.77
C ARG A 438 1.61 9.11 34.50
N GLY A 439 1.82 7.85 34.09
CA GLY A 439 1.21 7.27 32.90
C GLY A 439 1.67 7.89 31.60
N ILE A 440 2.87 8.51 31.55
CA ILE A 440 3.42 9.20 30.38
C ILE A 440 4.04 8.18 29.44
N ARG A 441 3.62 8.17 28.18
CA ARG A 441 4.17 7.26 27.15
C ARG A 441 5.62 7.58 26.88
N THR A 442 6.51 6.61 27.21
CA THR A 442 7.94 6.86 27.18
C THR A 442 8.69 5.75 26.44
N MET A 443 9.62 6.15 25.58
CA MET A 443 10.58 5.24 24.93
C MET A 443 11.99 5.74 25.23
N ALA A 444 12.81 4.91 25.84
CA ALA A 444 14.17 5.27 26.24
C ALA A 444 15.18 4.27 25.69
N THR A 445 16.37 4.74 25.31
CA THR A 445 17.50 3.86 25.00
C THR A 445 18.54 3.93 26.09
N THR A 446 19.23 2.83 26.32
CA THR A 446 20.32 2.75 27.28
C THR A 446 21.28 1.61 26.95
N HIS A 447 22.44 1.63 27.60
CA HIS A 447 23.41 0.51 27.59
C HIS A 447 23.63 -0.05 29.02
N TYR A 448 22.91 0.47 30.03
CA TYR A 448 23.04 -0.02 31.41
C TYR A 448 22.29 -1.33 31.63
N SER A 449 22.95 -2.27 32.30
CA SER A 449 22.35 -3.57 32.65
C SER A 449 21.27 -3.46 33.73
N GLU A 450 21.36 -2.48 34.60
CA GLU A 450 20.40 -2.22 35.67
C GLU A 450 19.01 -1.86 35.13
N LEU A 451 18.96 -1.13 33.99
CA LEU A 451 17.69 -0.79 33.34
C LEU A 451 17.04 -1.99 32.67
N LYS A 452 17.84 -2.99 32.25
CA LYS A 452 17.28 -4.27 31.76
C LYS A 452 16.55 -5.01 32.87
N VAL A 453 17.17 -5.04 34.09
CA VAL A 453 16.56 -5.66 35.26
C VAL A 453 15.30 -4.90 35.68
N TYR A 454 15.37 -3.57 35.70
CA TYR A 454 14.22 -2.70 36.01
C TYR A 454 13.02 -3.03 35.11
N ALA A 455 13.24 -3.09 33.81
CA ALA A 455 12.17 -3.40 32.86
C ALA A 455 11.70 -4.88 32.87
N LEU A 456 12.38 -5.78 33.56
CA LEU A 456 11.91 -7.16 33.80
C LEU A 456 11.12 -7.29 35.12
N THR A 457 11.35 -6.40 36.06
CA THR A 457 10.75 -6.48 37.40
C THR A 457 9.57 -5.55 37.59
N GLU A 458 9.51 -4.45 36.82
CA GLU A 458 8.46 -3.46 36.94
C GLU A 458 7.31 -3.77 36.00
N SER A 459 6.07 -3.65 36.50
CA SER A 459 4.86 -3.87 35.67
C SER A 459 4.66 -2.72 34.69
N PHE A 460 4.12 -3.02 33.51
CA PHE A 460 3.88 -2.06 32.43
C PHE A 460 5.15 -1.39 31.88
N VAL A 461 6.32 -1.93 32.17
CA VAL A 461 7.60 -1.57 31.57
C VAL A 461 8.11 -2.74 30.77
N GLU A 462 8.50 -2.51 29.51
CA GLU A 462 8.93 -3.58 28.60
C GLU A 462 10.35 -3.35 28.08
N ASN A 463 11.10 -4.45 27.96
CA ASN A 463 12.41 -4.45 27.34
C ASN A 463 12.30 -4.55 25.80
N ALA A 464 13.23 -3.92 25.11
CA ALA A 464 13.48 -4.19 23.71
C ALA A 464 14.98 -4.21 23.41
N CYS A 465 15.35 -4.85 22.32
CA CYS A 465 16.72 -4.77 21.81
C CYS A 465 16.74 -4.62 20.28
N CYS A 466 17.84 -4.04 19.79
CA CYS A 466 18.18 -4.09 18.38
C CYS A 466 18.98 -5.36 18.11
N GLU A 467 18.48 -6.21 17.19
CA GLU A 467 19.14 -7.47 16.83
C GLU A 467 20.51 -7.21 16.23
N PHE A 468 21.51 -7.96 16.66
CA PHE A 468 22.87 -7.90 16.14
C PHE A 468 23.34 -9.29 15.73
N ASP A 469 23.75 -9.43 14.49
CA ASP A 469 24.30 -10.68 13.98
C ASP A 469 25.80 -10.82 14.36
N VAL A 470 26.05 -11.71 15.29
CA VAL A 470 27.41 -11.98 15.80
C VAL A 470 28.25 -12.72 14.75
N GLU A 471 27.62 -13.43 13.80
CA GLU A 471 28.38 -14.16 12.76
C GLU A 471 28.95 -13.21 11.70
N SER A 472 28.15 -12.27 11.21
CA SER A 472 28.58 -11.28 10.22
C SER A 472 29.20 -10.01 10.83
N LEU A 473 29.14 -9.83 12.14
CA LEU A 473 29.47 -8.59 12.89
C LEU A 473 28.71 -7.37 12.38
N ARG A 474 27.45 -7.55 11.94
CA ARG A 474 26.61 -6.48 11.40
C ARG A 474 25.31 -6.36 12.17
N PRO A 475 24.81 -5.13 12.39
CA PRO A 475 23.47 -4.95 12.89
C PRO A 475 22.45 -5.41 11.84
N THR A 476 21.40 -6.09 12.29
CA THR A 476 20.26 -6.42 11.43
C THR A 476 19.24 -5.29 11.39
N TYR A 477 19.35 -4.32 12.31
CA TYR A 477 18.43 -3.17 12.50
C TYR A 477 16.99 -3.55 12.87
N LYS A 478 16.73 -4.81 13.23
CA LYS A 478 15.41 -5.24 13.69
C LYS A 478 15.25 -4.91 15.16
N LEU A 479 14.09 -4.36 15.52
CA LEU A 479 13.70 -4.12 16.90
C LEU A 479 12.93 -5.34 17.44
N LEU A 480 13.43 -5.93 18.51
CA LEU A 480 12.84 -7.07 19.20
C LEU A 480 12.30 -6.61 20.55
N ILE A 481 10.97 -6.56 20.69
CA ILE A 481 10.28 -6.16 21.95
C ILE A 481 10.10 -7.39 22.83
N GLY A 482 10.20 -7.25 24.14
CA GLY A 482 10.09 -8.32 25.15
C GLY A 482 11.40 -9.06 25.43
N ILE A 483 12.52 -8.61 24.87
CA ILE A 483 13.84 -9.18 25.15
C ILE A 483 14.83 -8.06 25.44
N PRO A 484 15.55 -8.12 26.57
CA PRO A 484 16.69 -7.24 26.82
C PRO A 484 17.86 -7.62 25.91
N GLY A 485 18.58 -6.61 25.44
CA GLY A 485 19.76 -6.79 24.57
C GLY A 485 20.94 -7.41 25.33
N LYS A 486 21.68 -8.27 24.63
CA LYS A 486 22.95 -8.81 25.13
C LYS A 486 24.09 -7.85 24.91
N SER A 487 25.08 -7.95 25.81
CA SER A 487 26.40 -7.42 25.56
C SER A 487 27.20 -8.39 24.67
N ASN A 488 27.46 -8.00 23.42
CA ASN A 488 28.24 -8.82 22.48
C ASN A 488 29.72 -8.39 22.43
N ALA A 489 30.18 -7.58 23.40
CA ALA A 489 31.54 -6.99 23.39
C ALA A 489 32.64 -8.04 23.26
N PHE A 490 32.56 -9.12 24.03
CA PHE A 490 33.56 -10.18 23.98
C PHE A 490 33.58 -10.98 22.67
N ALA A 491 32.40 -11.29 22.15
CA ALA A 491 32.28 -12.00 20.87
C ALA A 491 32.78 -11.14 19.70
N ILE A 492 32.46 -9.84 19.72
CA ILE A 492 32.96 -8.86 18.74
C ILE A 492 34.49 -8.73 18.87
N SER A 493 35.01 -8.58 20.09
CA SER A 493 36.44 -8.41 20.36
C SER A 493 37.25 -9.63 19.91
N SER A 494 36.79 -10.86 20.17
CA SER A 494 37.44 -12.09 19.70
C SER A 494 37.51 -12.14 18.18
N LYS A 495 36.40 -11.85 17.49
CA LYS A 495 36.36 -11.83 16.01
C LYS A 495 37.17 -10.71 15.39
N LEU A 496 37.37 -9.60 16.09
CA LEU A 496 38.25 -8.50 15.66
C LEU A 496 39.73 -8.77 15.92
N GLY A 497 40.07 -9.89 16.61
CA GLY A 497 41.40 -10.36 16.77
C GLY A 497 42.05 -10.07 18.12
N ILE A 498 41.26 -9.71 19.16
CA ILE A 498 41.82 -9.69 20.51
C ILE A 498 42.10 -11.13 20.95
N PRO A 499 43.31 -11.41 21.48
CA PRO A 499 43.67 -12.74 21.95
C PRO A 499 42.71 -13.28 23.00
N ASP A 500 42.36 -14.56 22.88
CA ASP A 500 41.39 -15.22 23.78
C ASP A 500 41.83 -15.16 25.24
N GLU A 501 43.14 -15.19 25.54
CA GLU A 501 43.67 -15.01 26.89
C GLU A 501 43.27 -13.69 27.55
N ILE A 502 43.23 -12.59 26.77
CA ILE A 502 42.83 -11.28 27.26
C ILE A 502 41.31 -11.28 27.53
N ILE A 503 40.55 -11.89 26.63
CA ILE A 503 39.10 -11.99 26.74
C ILE A 503 38.71 -12.84 27.95
N GLU A 504 39.37 -13.98 28.17
CA GLU A 504 39.11 -14.82 29.33
C GLU A 504 39.50 -14.14 30.67
N LYS A 505 40.57 -13.39 30.70
CA LYS A 505 40.91 -12.53 31.83
C LYS A 505 39.86 -11.46 32.07
N ALA A 506 39.37 -10.79 31.00
CA ALA A 506 38.31 -9.79 31.14
C ALA A 506 36.99 -10.41 31.64
N LYS A 507 36.58 -11.54 31.10
CA LYS A 507 35.45 -12.31 31.60
C LYS A 507 35.59 -12.71 33.06
N SER A 508 36.82 -13.01 33.53
CA SER A 508 37.04 -13.37 34.95
C SER A 508 36.83 -12.20 35.92
N GLN A 509 36.90 -10.95 35.42
CA GLN A 509 36.65 -9.74 36.24
C GLN A 509 35.14 -9.44 36.40
N ILE A 510 34.26 -10.02 35.56
CA ILE A 510 32.81 -9.84 35.67
C ILE A 510 32.27 -10.73 36.77
N GLY A 511 31.37 -10.18 37.59
CA GLY A 511 30.76 -10.87 38.72
C GLY A 511 29.97 -12.13 38.32
N LYS A 512 29.87 -13.11 39.23
CA LYS A 512 29.16 -14.37 38.94
C LYS A 512 27.65 -14.16 38.71
N GLN A 513 27.04 -13.16 39.33
CA GLN A 513 25.60 -12.83 39.17
C GLN A 513 25.32 -12.26 37.75
N GLU A 514 26.18 -11.39 37.24
CA GLU A 514 26.05 -10.83 35.90
C GLU A 514 26.20 -11.89 34.80
N ARG A 515 27.10 -12.87 34.97
CA ARG A 515 27.24 -14.02 34.06
C ARG A 515 26.00 -14.88 33.98
N SER A 516 25.43 -15.23 35.16
CA SER A 516 24.19 -16.04 35.21
C SER A 516 23.02 -15.34 34.53
N PHE A 517 22.95 -14.01 34.64
CA PHE A 517 21.92 -13.20 33.97
C PHE A 517 22.12 -13.13 32.43
N GLU A 518 23.37 -12.96 31.98
CA GLU A 518 23.68 -12.99 30.51
C GLU A 518 23.45 -14.37 29.86
N ASP A 519 23.68 -15.47 30.62
CA ASP A 519 23.37 -16.83 30.18
C ASP A 519 21.85 -17.05 30.02
N LEU A 520 21.05 -16.59 30.98
CA LEU A 520 19.58 -16.60 30.90
C LEU A 520 19.05 -15.78 29.74
N LEU A 521 19.62 -14.59 29.50
CA LEU A 521 19.27 -13.78 28.31
C LEU A 521 19.60 -14.50 27.00
N THR A 522 20.68 -15.30 26.99
CA THR A 522 21.07 -16.10 25.83
C THR A 522 20.01 -17.14 25.47
N ASP A 523 19.45 -17.81 26.46
CA ASP A 523 18.46 -18.86 26.25
C ASP A 523 17.08 -18.27 25.90
N LEU A 524 16.70 -17.14 26.49
CA LEU A 524 15.49 -16.40 26.15
C LEU A 524 15.52 -15.93 24.68
N GLU A 525 16.63 -15.38 24.21
CA GLU A 525 16.78 -14.93 22.83
C GLU A 525 16.71 -16.09 21.83
N LYS A 526 17.36 -17.23 22.12
CA LYS A 526 17.26 -18.43 21.26
C LYS A 526 15.82 -18.93 21.16
N SER A 527 15.12 -18.98 22.31
CA SER A 527 13.72 -19.43 22.35
C SER A 527 12.83 -18.53 21.52
N ARG A 528 13.02 -17.22 21.58
CA ARG A 528 12.22 -16.26 20.86
C ARG A 528 12.54 -16.25 19.36
N VAL A 529 13.80 -16.30 18.95
CA VAL A 529 14.16 -16.43 17.53
C VAL A 529 13.46 -17.64 16.91
N THR A 530 13.29 -18.70 17.70
CA THR A 530 12.53 -19.89 17.28
C THR A 530 11.03 -19.55 17.15
N ILE A 531 10.45 -18.86 18.15
CA ILE A 531 9.04 -18.44 18.13
C ILE A 531 8.74 -17.48 16.98
N GLU A 532 9.61 -16.50 16.70
CA GLU A 532 9.42 -15.57 15.58
C GLU A 532 9.48 -16.28 14.22
N LYS A 533 10.39 -17.24 14.05
CA LYS A 533 10.43 -18.07 12.85
C LYS A 533 9.14 -18.88 12.65
N GLU A 534 8.63 -19.45 13.75
CA GLU A 534 7.38 -20.17 13.72
C GLU A 534 6.17 -19.27 13.45
N GLN A 535 6.14 -18.06 14.05
CA GLN A 535 5.09 -17.07 13.78
C GLN A 535 5.09 -16.59 12.32
N ALA A 536 6.28 -16.33 11.75
CA ALA A 536 6.40 -15.97 10.34
C ALA A 536 5.92 -17.10 9.40
N GLN A 537 6.17 -18.36 9.77
CA GLN A 537 5.64 -19.52 9.04
C GLN A 537 4.13 -19.64 9.17
N ILE A 538 3.58 -19.39 10.36
CA ILE A 538 2.12 -19.38 10.61
C ILE A 538 1.44 -18.30 9.78
N GLU A 539 1.99 -17.10 9.70
CA GLU A 539 1.43 -16.01 8.91
C GLU A 539 1.46 -16.35 7.39
N SER A 540 2.57 -16.92 6.92
CA SER A 540 2.67 -17.42 5.54
C SER A 540 1.63 -18.51 5.24
N TYR A 541 1.42 -19.44 6.16
CA TYR A 541 0.39 -20.48 6.01
C TYR A 541 -1.04 -19.92 6.06
N LYS A 542 -1.29 -18.90 6.88
CA LYS A 542 -2.60 -18.22 6.91
C LYS A 542 -2.91 -17.54 5.57
N GLU A 543 -1.91 -16.92 4.97
CA GLU A 543 -2.06 -16.26 3.66
C GLU A 543 -2.29 -17.30 2.54
N GLU A 544 -1.58 -18.43 2.60
CA GLU A 544 -1.79 -19.56 1.67
C GLU A 544 -3.18 -20.18 1.82
N ILE A 545 -3.64 -20.39 3.08
CA ILE A 545 -4.99 -20.89 3.37
C ILE A 545 -6.06 -19.92 2.86
N LYS A 546 -5.87 -18.61 3.02
CA LYS A 546 -6.78 -17.60 2.51
C LYS A 546 -6.89 -17.67 0.98
N ASN A 547 -5.75 -17.74 0.30
CA ASN A 547 -5.68 -17.85 -1.16
C ASN A 547 -6.31 -19.15 -1.68
N LEU A 548 -6.08 -20.29 -0.99
CA LEU A 548 -6.70 -21.56 -1.31
C LEU A 548 -8.23 -21.52 -1.11
N LYS A 549 -8.69 -20.87 -0.04
CA LYS A 549 -10.11 -20.72 0.24
C LYS A 549 -10.82 -19.90 -0.85
N GLU A 550 -10.20 -18.80 -1.30
CA GLU A 550 -10.72 -18.00 -2.41
C GLU A 550 -10.77 -18.79 -3.73
N GLN A 551 -9.73 -19.58 -4.01
CA GLN A 551 -9.72 -20.48 -5.19
C GLN A 551 -10.82 -21.55 -5.11
N LEU A 552 -11.03 -22.15 -3.94
CA LEU A 552 -12.09 -23.13 -3.71
C LEU A 552 -13.47 -22.50 -3.91
N THR A 553 -13.72 -21.32 -3.38
CA THR A 553 -14.99 -20.60 -3.56
C THR A 553 -15.26 -20.32 -5.04
N LYS A 554 -14.28 -19.80 -5.79
CA LYS A 554 -14.39 -19.58 -7.24
C LYS A 554 -14.63 -20.87 -8.04
N LYS A 555 -14.03 -22.00 -7.60
CA LYS A 555 -14.28 -23.31 -8.23
C LYS A 555 -15.68 -23.83 -7.91
N HIS A 556 -16.16 -23.65 -6.67
CA HIS A 556 -17.52 -24.02 -6.27
C HIS A 556 -18.57 -23.26 -7.08
N GLU A 557 -18.43 -21.94 -7.20
CA GLU A 557 -19.31 -21.11 -8.02
C GLU A 557 -19.37 -21.55 -9.49
N LYS A 558 -18.21 -21.91 -10.06
CA LYS A 558 -18.15 -22.44 -11.43
C LYS A 558 -18.84 -23.80 -11.58
N ILE A 559 -18.72 -24.67 -10.58
CA ILE A 559 -19.38 -25.98 -10.58
C ILE A 559 -20.90 -25.79 -10.44
N ASP A 560 -21.37 -24.91 -9.56
CA ASP A 560 -22.80 -24.64 -9.38
C ASP A 560 -23.41 -24.02 -10.64
N ALA A 561 -22.73 -23.04 -11.25
CA ALA A 561 -23.17 -22.47 -12.54
C ALA A 561 -23.23 -23.52 -13.66
N SER A 562 -22.26 -24.44 -13.70
CA SER A 562 -22.25 -25.54 -14.67
C SER A 562 -23.38 -26.55 -14.42
N LYS A 563 -23.65 -26.88 -13.15
CA LYS A 563 -24.75 -27.72 -12.72
C LYS A 563 -26.10 -27.13 -13.10
N ASP A 564 -26.31 -25.86 -12.84
CA ASP A 564 -27.55 -25.17 -13.18
C ASP A 564 -27.78 -25.10 -14.70
N LYS A 565 -26.69 -24.93 -15.48
CA LYS A 565 -26.76 -24.98 -16.94
C LYS A 565 -27.17 -26.39 -17.42
N ILE A 566 -26.55 -27.45 -16.89
CA ILE A 566 -26.86 -28.83 -17.23
C ILE A 566 -28.31 -29.18 -16.88
N LEU A 567 -28.81 -28.72 -15.71
CA LEU A 567 -30.18 -28.91 -15.30
C LEU A 567 -31.20 -28.19 -16.21
N ARG A 568 -30.89 -26.97 -16.65
CA ARG A 568 -31.71 -26.21 -17.61
C ARG A 568 -31.78 -26.95 -18.94
N ASP A 569 -30.63 -27.31 -19.49
CA ASP A 569 -30.52 -28.01 -20.77
C ASP A 569 -31.28 -29.37 -20.71
N ALA A 570 -31.21 -30.07 -19.57
CA ALA A 570 -31.96 -31.32 -19.36
C ALA A 570 -33.48 -31.11 -19.29
N ASN A 571 -33.92 -30.04 -18.59
CA ASN A 571 -35.34 -29.69 -18.49
C ASN A 571 -35.91 -29.22 -19.84
N GLU A 572 -35.16 -28.45 -20.63
CA GLU A 572 -35.55 -28.09 -21.99
C GLU A 572 -35.71 -29.30 -22.88
N ARG A 573 -34.75 -30.25 -22.86
CA ARG A 573 -34.86 -31.48 -23.64
C ARG A 573 -36.03 -32.34 -23.18
N ALA A 574 -36.28 -32.43 -21.86
CA ALA A 574 -37.45 -33.15 -21.34
C ALA A 574 -38.76 -32.52 -21.83
N LYS A 575 -38.85 -31.21 -21.85
CA LYS A 575 -40.01 -30.45 -22.35
C LYS A 575 -40.23 -30.69 -23.84
N GLU A 576 -39.20 -30.70 -24.66
CA GLU A 576 -39.25 -31.02 -26.08
C GLU A 576 -39.76 -32.45 -26.30
N ILE A 577 -39.26 -33.43 -25.55
CA ILE A 577 -39.68 -34.84 -25.66
C ILE A 577 -41.15 -34.96 -25.28
N LEU A 578 -41.62 -34.30 -24.20
CA LEU A 578 -43.02 -34.31 -23.79
C LEU A 578 -43.92 -33.62 -24.83
N GLN A 579 -43.47 -32.55 -25.45
CA GLN A 579 -44.23 -31.89 -26.50
C GLN A 579 -44.35 -32.76 -27.75
N GLU A 580 -43.28 -33.40 -28.20
CA GLU A 580 -43.29 -34.34 -29.32
C GLU A 580 -44.20 -35.54 -29.04
N ALA A 581 -44.19 -36.05 -27.79
CA ALA A 581 -45.08 -37.15 -27.38
C ALA A 581 -46.56 -36.74 -27.38
N LYS A 582 -46.86 -35.52 -26.95
CA LYS A 582 -48.18 -34.93 -27.00
C LYS A 582 -48.69 -34.77 -28.43
N ASP A 583 -47.86 -34.17 -29.31
CA ASP A 583 -48.19 -33.92 -30.70
C ASP A 583 -48.48 -35.27 -31.40
N MET A 584 -47.71 -36.30 -31.09
CA MET A 584 -47.89 -37.66 -31.63
C MET A 584 -49.16 -38.34 -31.10
N ALA A 585 -49.52 -38.12 -29.81
CA ALA A 585 -50.76 -38.58 -29.23
C ALA A 585 -51.98 -37.87 -29.86
N ASP A 586 -51.93 -36.57 -30.02
CA ASP A 586 -52.96 -35.75 -30.66
C ASP A 586 -53.20 -36.17 -32.12
N GLU A 587 -52.12 -36.43 -32.89
CA GLU A 587 -52.19 -36.97 -34.27
C GLU A 587 -52.83 -38.32 -34.30
N THR A 588 -52.48 -39.21 -33.34
CA THR A 588 -53.01 -40.54 -33.25
C THR A 588 -54.52 -40.52 -32.89
N ILE A 589 -54.96 -39.63 -31.96
CA ILE A 589 -56.35 -39.42 -31.61
C ILE A 589 -57.15 -38.87 -32.77
N ARG A 590 -56.64 -37.87 -33.50
CA ARG A 590 -57.29 -37.33 -34.72
C ARG A 590 -57.44 -38.39 -35.78
N THR A 591 -56.48 -39.30 -35.92
CA THR A 591 -56.49 -40.37 -36.91
C THR A 591 -57.52 -41.47 -36.47
N MET A 592 -57.65 -41.77 -35.18
CA MET A 592 -58.69 -42.67 -34.65
C MET A 592 -60.10 -42.11 -34.79
N GLN A 593 -60.27 -40.78 -34.55
CA GLN A 593 -61.55 -40.07 -34.73
C GLN A 593 -61.99 -40.07 -36.24
N LYS A 594 -61.05 -39.92 -37.16
CA LYS A 594 -61.31 -40.05 -38.60
C LYS A 594 -61.55 -41.48 -39.04
N ALA A 595 -60.99 -42.44 -38.36
CA ALA A 595 -61.20 -43.87 -38.64
C ALA A 595 -62.59 -44.34 -38.21
N GLY A 596 -63.17 -43.69 -37.19
CA GLY A 596 -64.60 -44.00 -36.77
C GLY A 596 -65.68 -43.54 -37.75
N GLN A 597 -65.33 -42.71 -38.74
CA GLN A 597 -66.24 -42.21 -39.80
C GLN A 597 -66.07 -42.81 -41.20
N SER A 598 -65.03 -43.56 -41.48
CA SER A 598 -64.78 -44.17 -42.80
C SER A 598 -63.81 -45.32 -42.64
N GLY A 599 -64.22 -46.54 -43.00
CA GLY A 599 -63.57 -47.83 -42.82
C GLY A 599 -62.12 -47.87 -43.23
N ILE A 600 -61.23 -47.47 -42.38
CA ILE A 600 -59.77 -47.53 -42.58
C ILE A 600 -59.25 -48.94 -42.17
N SER A 601 -58.47 -49.54 -43.05
CA SER A 601 -57.93 -50.93 -42.90
C SER A 601 -57.01 -51.04 -41.67
N MET A 602 -57.15 -52.16 -40.94
CA MET A 602 -56.24 -52.52 -39.80
C MET A 602 -54.79 -52.48 -40.16
N LYS A 603 -54.38 -52.55 -41.40
CA LYS A 603 -53.00 -52.43 -41.94
C LYS A 603 -52.39 -51.05 -41.78
N GLU A 604 -53.20 -49.98 -41.83
CA GLU A 604 -52.70 -48.64 -41.67
C GLU A 604 -52.48 -48.24 -40.19
N LEU A 605 -53.31 -48.80 -39.33
CA LEU A 605 -53.14 -48.65 -37.87
C LEU A 605 -51.87 -49.37 -37.36
N GLU A 606 -51.62 -50.56 -37.92
CA GLU A 606 -50.41 -51.36 -37.63
C GLU A 606 -49.12 -50.63 -38.12
N LYS A 607 -49.16 -50.00 -39.30
CA LYS A 607 -48.05 -49.28 -39.86
C LYS A 607 -47.71 -48.01 -39.03
N LYS A 608 -48.72 -47.34 -38.46
CA LYS A 608 -48.47 -46.15 -37.56
C LYS A 608 -47.94 -46.58 -36.18
N ARG A 609 -48.41 -47.70 -35.66
CA ARG A 609 -47.87 -48.31 -34.44
C ARG A 609 -46.41 -48.73 -34.58
N GLN A 610 -46.06 -49.27 -35.77
CA GLN A 610 -44.67 -49.59 -36.09
C GLN A 610 -43.78 -48.37 -36.20
N ASN A 611 -44.26 -47.27 -36.84
CA ASN A 611 -43.53 -45.99 -36.93
C ASN A 611 -43.27 -45.31 -35.58
N VAL A 612 -44.21 -45.42 -34.62
CA VAL A 612 -44.03 -44.95 -33.24
C VAL A 612 -42.99 -45.79 -32.51
N ARG A 613 -43.01 -47.09 -32.72
CA ARG A 613 -42.03 -48.03 -32.14
C ARG A 613 -40.61 -47.81 -32.69
N ASP A 614 -40.52 -47.56 -33.98
CA ASP A 614 -39.25 -47.29 -34.68
C ASP A 614 -38.65 -45.93 -34.24
N LYS A 615 -39.46 -44.89 -34.04
CA LYS A 615 -39.01 -43.59 -33.50
C LYS A 615 -38.55 -43.69 -32.05
N ILE A 616 -39.23 -44.51 -31.22
CA ILE A 616 -38.81 -44.78 -29.82
C ILE A 616 -37.47 -45.54 -29.82
N ASN A 617 -37.31 -46.52 -30.69
CA ASN A 617 -36.06 -47.26 -30.83
C ASN A 617 -34.92 -46.42 -31.36
N GLU A 618 -35.17 -45.50 -32.29
CA GLU A 618 -34.18 -44.55 -32.83
C GLU A 618 -33.70 -43.57 -31.74
N LYS A 619 -34.62 -43.04 -30.90
CA LYS A 619 -34.24 -42.18 -29.76
C LYS A 619 -33.52 -42.99 -28.66
N ASN A 620 -33.90 -44.17 -28.36
CA ASN A 620 -33.18 -45.07 -27.44
C ASN A 620 -31.77 -45.41 -27.94
N ALA A 621 -31.58 -45.58 -29.25
CA ALA A 621 -30.26 -45.78 -29.86
C ALA A 621 -29.39 -44.50 -29.77
N LYS A 622 -29.98 -43.32 -29.94
CA LYS A 622 -29.28 -42.03 -29.78
C LYS A 622 -28.87 -41.72 -28.34
N LEU A 623 -29.67 -42.20 -27.36
CA LEU A 623 -29.33 -42.13 -25.92
C LEU A 623 -28.22 -43.11 -25.54
N ALA A 624 -28.15 -44.28 -26.18
CA ALA A 624 -27.13 -45.30 -25.92
C ALA A 624 -25.75 -44.97 -26.50
N VAL A 625 -25.63 -44.07 -27.51
CA VAL A 625 -24.37 -43.74 -28.19
C VAL A 625 -23.46 -42.79 -27.41
N ASN A 626 -23.91 -42.18 -26.31
CA ASN A 626 -23.11 -41.23 -25.52
C ASN A 626 -22.41 -41.79 -24.28
N ALA A 627 -22.52 -43.11 -24.01
CA ALA A 627 -21.69 -43.78 -23.04
C ALA A 627 -20.42 -44.29 -23.73
N LYS A 628 -19.38 -43.46 -23.87
CA LYS A 628 -18.03 -43.93 -24.17
C LYS A 628 -17.60 -44.83 -23.01
N VAL A 629 -17.72 -46.15 -23.19
CA VAL A 629 -17.08 -47.15 -22.33
C VAL A 629 -15.57 -46.96 -22.53
N SER A 630 -14.91 -46.34 -21.57
CA SER A 630 -13.46 -46.42 -21.48
C SER A 630 -13.12 -47.90 -21.25
N GLN A 631 -12.32 -48.47 -22.13
CA GLN A 631 -11.79 -49.83 -21.97
C GLN A 631 -10.88 -49.82 -20.73
N HIS A 632 -11.42 -50.23 -19.59
CA HIS A 632 -10.61 -50.47 -18.40
C HIS A 632 -10.00 -51.87 -18.44
N LYS A 633 -8.71 -51.92 -18.10
CA LYS A 633 -7.96 -53.17 -17.98
C LYS A 633 -8.66 -54.08 -16.97
N GLN A 634 -9.10 -55.25 -17.40
CA GLN A 634 -9.76 -56.22 -16.50
C GLN A 634 -8.78 -56.69 -15.43
N LEU A 635 -9.15 -56.50 -14.16
CA LEU A 635 -8.38 -56.95 -13.02
C LEU A 635 -8.39 -58.48 -12.89
N LYS A 636 -7.23 -59.08 -12.59
CA LYS A 636 -7.10 -60.51 -12.29
C LYS A 636 -7.32 -60.71 -10.79
N PRO A 637 -7.82 -61.91 -10.38
CA PRO A 637 -8.10 -62.22 -8.98
C PRO A 637 -6.92 -62.04 -8.02
N ASN A 638 -5.68 -62.13 -8.53
CA ASN A 638 -4.45 -61.96 -7.75
C ASN A 638 -4.00 -60.50 -7.62
N GLU A 639 -4.67 -59.54 -8.28
CA GLU A 639 -4.32 -58.11 -8.28
C GLU A 639 -5.14 -57.33 -7.26
N ILE A 640 -6.12 -57.93 -6.57
CA ILE A 640 -6.95 -57.31 -5.54
C ILE A 640 -6.62 -57.87 -4.16
N ARG A 641 -6.54 -56.97 -3.18
CA ARG A 641 -6.31 -57.26 -1.76
C ARG A 641 -7.47 -56.76 -0.91
N LEU A 642 -7.69 -57.38 0.25
CA LEU A 642 -8.61 -56.87 1.25
C LEU A 642 -8.15 -55.47 1.70
N GLY A 643 -9.07 -54.50 1.64
CA GLY A 643 -8.78 -53.11 1.99
C GLY A 643 -8.45 -52.19 0.80
N ASP A 644 -8.31 -52.70 -0.42
CA ASP A 644 -8.05 -51.86 -1.60
C ASP A 644 -9.26 -50.95 -1.88
N LYS A 645 -8.98 -49.70 -2.22
CA LYS A 645 -10.00 -48.75 -2.69
C LYS A 645 -10.30 -49.00 -4.16
N VAL A 646 -11.54 -49.36 -4.45
CA VAL A 646 -12.00 -49.63 -5.80
C VAL A 646 -13.23 -48.81 -6.16
N LYS A 647 -13.38 -48.52 -7.44
CA LYS A 647 -14.58 -47.89 -8.00
C LYS A 647 -15.37 -48.94 -8.78
N ILE A 648 -16.66 -49.06 -8.46
CA ILE A 648 -17.62 -49.88 -9.22
C ILE A 648 -18.05 -49.06 -10.43
N VAL A 649 -17.64 -49.46 -11.63
CA VAL A 649 -17.85 -48.71 -12.87
C VAL A 649 -19.32 -48.57 -13.22
N SER A 650 -20.11 -49.67 -13.09
CA SER A 650 -21.54 -49.68 -13.40
C SER A 650 -22.38 -48.78 -12.48
N MET A 651 -21.97 -48.61 -11.23
CA MET A 651 -22.69 -47.81 -10.22
C MET A 651 -22.08 -46.45 -9.94
N GLY A 652 -20.85 -46.16 -10.42
CA GLY A 652 -20.14 -44.92 -10.16
C GLY A 652 -19.72 -44.73 -8.70
N LEU A 653 -19.81 -45.76 -7.86
CA LEU A 653 -19.54 -45.70 -6.42
C LEU A 653 -18.11 -46.15 -6.12
N THR A 654 -17.46 -45.46 -5.16
CA THR A 654 -16.15 -45.87 -4.64
C THR A 654 -16.31 -46.52 -3.28
N GLY A 655 -15.58 -47.60 -3.03
CA GLY A 655 -15.61 -48.31 -1.77
C GLY A 655 -14.34 -49.14 -1.52
N THR A 656 -14.27 -49.81 -0.38
CA THR A 656 -13.17 -50.70 0.01
C THR A 656 -13.54 -52.14 -0.13
N VAL A 657 -12.62 -52.96 -0.65
CA VAL A 657 -12.79 -54.40 -0.80
C VAL A 657 -12.87 -55.05 0.56
N ASN A 658 -14.00 -55.74 0.84
CA ASN A 658 -14.29 -56.39 2.13
C ASN A 658 -14.28 -57.95 2.07
N SER A 659 -14.18 -58.53 0.88
CA SER A 659 -13.98 -59.96 0.70
C SER A 659 -13.21 -60.29 -0.57
N MET A 660 -12.48 -61.40 -0.60
CA MET A 660 -11.84 -61.88 -1.84
C MET A 660 -12.90 -62.39 -2.81
N PRO A 661 -12.62 -62.42 -4.14
CA PRO A 661 -13.52 -62.86 -5.17
C PRO A 661 -13.86 -64.41 -4.99
N ASP A 662 -15.16 -64.75 -5.15
CA ASP A 662 -15.60 -66.13 -5.17
C ASP A 662 -15.26 -66.81 -6.51
N SER A 663 -15.53 -68.10 -6.62
CA SER A 663 -15.29 -68.90 -7.84
C SER A 663 -16.03 -68.39 -9.10
N LYS A 664 -16.99 -67.50 -8.95
CA LYS A 664 -17.73 -66.81 -10.02
C LYS A 664 -17.29 -65.35 -10.22
N GLY A 665 -16.21 -64.86 -9.55
CA GLY A 665 -15.66 -63.50 -9.65
C GLY A 665 -16.46 -62.44 -8.91
N ASN A 666 -17.36 -62.80 -7.98
CA ASN A 666 -18.09 -61.82 -7.18
C ASN A 666 -17.34 -61.56 -5.88
N LEU A 667 -17.35 -60.29 -5.44
CA LEU A 667 -16.79 -59.84 -4.16
C LEU A 667 -17.68 -58.78 -3.50
N PHE A 668 -17.50 -58.59 -2.20
CA PHE A 668 -18.22 -57.58 -1.44
C PHE A 668 -17.37 -56.34 -1.26
N ILE A 669 -17.96 -55.17 -1.55
CA ILE A 669 -17.34 -53.85 -1.43
C ILE A 669 -18.13 -53.01 -0.44
N GLN A 670 -17.44 -52.37 0.50
CA GLN A 670 -18.00 -51.46 1.48
C GLN A 670 -17.98 -50.04 0.91
N CYS A 671 -19.14 -49.54 0.51
CA CYS A 671 -19.33 -48.18 0.04
C CYS A 671 -19.99 -47.34 1.15
N GLY A 672 -19.20 -46.69 2.01
CA GLY A 672 -19.69 -46.01 3.21
C GLY A 672 -20.38 -46.98 4.17
N ILE A 673 -21.67 -46.75 4.45
CA ILE A 673 -22.46 -47.62 5.37
C ILE A 673 -23.02 -48.84 4.65
N MET A 674 -23.06 -48.87 3.33
CA MET A 674 -23.68 -50.01 2.54
C MET A 674 -22.62 -50.99 2.05
N ARG A 675 -22.97 -52.27 2.14
CA ARG A 675 -22.22 -53.41 1.60
C ARG A 675 -22.84 -53.86 0.29
N THR A 676 -22.11 -53.75 -0.82
CA THR A 676 -22.61 -54.04 -2.17
C THR A 676 -21.83 -55.21 -2.79
N LYS A 677 -22.50 -56.10 -3.49
CA LYS A 677 -21.87 -57.19 -4.24
C LYS A 677 -21.56 -56.72 -5.66
N ALA A 678 -20.31 -56.82 -6.10
CA ALA A 678 -19.90 -56.47 -7.44
C ALA A 678 -19.05 -57.55 -8.09
N LEU A 679 -19.02 -57.57 -9.42
CA LEU A 679 -18.18 -58.45 -10.22
C LEU A 679 -16.77 -57.88 -10.35
N LEU A 680 -15.76 -58.71 -10.31
CA LEU A 680 -14.35 -58.33 -10.50
C LEU A 680 -14.10 -57.57 -11.81
N SER A 681 -14.85 -57.92 -12.87
CA SER A 681 -14.75 -57.22 -14.18
C SER A 681 -15.32 -55.79 -14.18
N ASP A 682 -16.06 -55.39 -13.15
CA ASP A 682 -16.71 -54.08 -13.02
C ASP A 682 -15.97 -53.13 -12.04
N LEU A 683 -14.75 -53.53 -11.69
CA LEU A 683 -13.95 -52.80 -10.71
C LEU A 683 -12.70 -52.17 -11.32
N VAL A 684 -12.36 -50.98 -10.84
CA VAL A 684 -11.09 -50.26 -11.13
C VAL A 684 -10.46 -49.86 -9.80
N ILE A 685 -9.18 -50.19 -9.63
CA ILE A 685 -8.41 -49.76 -8.45
C ILE A 685 -8.19 -48.24 -8.60
N VAL A 686 -8.48 -47.52 -7.53
CA VAL A 686 -8.21 -46.07 -7.45
C VAL A 686 -6.84 -45.91 -6.77
N GLU A 687 -5.78 -45.71 -7.56
CA GLU A 687 -4.47 -45.30 -7.05
C GLU A 687 -4.57 -43.82 -6.60
N GLU A 688 -4.24 -43.53 -5.35
CA GLU A 688 -4.01 -42.16 -4.92
C GLU A 688 -2.71 -41.68 -5.59
N GLU A 689 -2.79 -40.65 -6.44
CA GLU A 689 -1.60 -39.95 -6.93
C GLU A 689 -0.84 -39.36 -5.74
N GLU A 690 0.28 -39.95 -5.38
CA GLU A 690 1.27 -39.32 -4.53
C GLU A 690 1.80 -38.10 -5.26
N ILE A 691 1.51 -36.89 -4.75
CA ILE A 691 2.07 -35.64 -5.22
C ILE A 691 3.57 -35.66 -4.89
N THR A 692 4.38 -36.12 -5.84
CA THR A 692 5.84 -36.01 -5.79
C THR A 692 6.25 -34.57 -6.01
N SER A 693 6.51 -33.82 -4.93
CA SER A 693 7.24 -32.57 -4.98
C SER A 693 8.73 -32.86 -5.25
N LYS A 694 9.25 -32.22 -6.31
CA LYS A 694 10.66 -32.26 -6.70
C LYS A 694 11.59 -31.86 -5.56
N SER A 695 12.58 -32.69 -5.38
CA SER A 695 13.73 -32.63 -4.50
C SER A 695 14.29 -31.25 -4.12
N ILE A 696 14.37 -31.01 -2.80
CA ILE A 696 15.39 -30.18 -2.18
C ILE A 696 16.24 -31.08 -1.27
N GLN A 697 17.54 -30.98 -1.45
CA GLN A 697 18.54 -31.81 -0.80
C GLN A 697 18.51 -31.70 0.72
N ARG A 698 18.75 -32.80 1.35
CA ARG A 698 18.70 -33.13 2.77
C ARG A 698 19.83 -32.51 3.57
N THR A 699 19.49 -31.99 4.76
CA THR A 699 20.28 -32.25 5.96
C THR A 699 19.32 -32.87 6.97
N GLY A 700 19.65 -34.09 7.39
CA GLY A 700 18.77 -34.88 8.21
C GLY A 700 18.95 -34.56 9.68
N ALA A 701 17.84 -34.27 10.35
CA ALA A 701 17.52 -34.61 11.74
C ALA A 701 16.15 -34.05 12.15
N GLY A 702 15.61 -33.02 11.44
CA GLY A 702 14.35 -32.35 11.86
C GLY A 702 13.04 -32.95 11.30
N LYS A 703 13.10 -33.82 10.28
CA LYS A 703 11.92 -34.33 9.55
C LYS A 703 11.15 -35.48 10.21
N ILE A 704 11.72 -36.13 11.22
CA ILE A 704 11.08 -37.32 11.83
C ILE A 704 10.02 -36.97 12.88
N LYS A 705 10.12 -35.78 13.53
CA LYS A 705 9.16 -35.36 14.57
C LYS A 705 7.84 -34.75 14.07
N MET A 706 7.81 -34.14 12.89
CA MET A 706 6.62 -33.41 12.42
C MET A 706 5.60 -34.24 11.63
N SER A 707 5.99 -35.37 11.05
CA SER A 707 5.07 -36.23 10.30
C SER A 707 4.22 -37.15 11.19
N LYS A 708 4.58 -37.36 12.46
CA LYS A 708 3.86 -38.22 13.39
C LYS A 708 2.71 -37.55 14.14
N SER A 709 2.75 -36.25 14.37
CA SER A 709 1.72 -35.54 15.15
C SER A 709 0.34 -35.43 14.48
N PHE A 710 0.25 -35.66 13.16
CA PHE A 710 -1.01 -35.57 12.41
C PHE A 710 -1.71 -36.92 12.18
N LYS A 711 -1.19 -38.05 12.69
CA LYS A 711 -1.75 -39.44 12.43
C LYS A 711 -1.98 -40.29 13.67
N VAL A 712 -1.89 -39.74 14.88
CA VAL A 712 -2.17 -40.55 16.08
C VAL A 712 -3.68 -40.61 16.27
N SER A 713 -4.25 -41.84 16.15
CA SER A 713 -5.66 -42.10 16.44
C SER A 713 -5.94 -41.90 17.93
N PRO A 714 -7.06 -41.26 18.33
CA PRO A 714 -7.45 -41.15 19.73
C PRO A 714 -7.85 -42.49 20.37
N GLU A 715 -7.79 -43.58 19.62
CA GLU A 715 -8.13 -44.93 20.09
C GLU A 715 -7.10 -45.95 19.61
N ILE A 716 -6.70 -46.86 20.54
CA ILE A 716 -5.91 -48.06 20.24
C ILE A 716 -6.68 -49.30 20.58
N ASN A 717 -6.62 -50.31 19.70
CA ASN A 717 -7.27 -51.59 19.86
C ASN A 717 -6.23 -52.67 20.10
N LEU A 718 -6.31 -53.34 21.28
CA LEU A 718 -5.39 -54.37 21.74
C LEU A 718 -6.05 -55.75 21.75
N LEU A 719 -7.27 -55.93 21.20
CA LEU A 719 -8.01 -57.18 21.17
C LEU A 719 -7.25 -58.27 20.43
N GLY A 720 -7.16 -59.45 21.04
CA GLY A 720 -6.53 -60.64 20.44
C GLY A 720 -5.01 -60.71 20.55
N GLN A 721 -4.37 -59.74 21.26
CA GLN A 721 -2.94 -59.77 21.55
C GLN A 721 -2.62 -60.43 22.88
N THR A 722 -1.43 -61.00 23.02
CA THR A 722 -0.91 -61.41 24.32
C THR A 722 -0.59 -60.18 25.21
N VAL A 723 -0.54 -60.37 26.54
CA VAL A 723 -0.31 -59.25 27.45
C VAL A 723 1.00 -58.54 27.15
N ASP A 724 2.08 -59.24 26.86
CA ASP A 724 3.41 -58.66 26.60
C ASP A 724 3.46 -57.91 25.26
N GLU A 725 2.85 -58.44 24.23
CA GLU A 725 2.73 -57.77 22.92
C GLU A 725 1.90 -56.48 23.03
N ALA A 726 0.75 -56.55 23.73
CA ALA A 726 -0.14 -55.45 23.94
C ALA A 726 0.51 -54.29 24.73
N LEU A 727 1.31 -54.63 25.74
CA LEU A 727 2.05 -53.60 26.53
C LEU A 727 3.13 -52.92 25.72
N SER A 728 3.85 -53.66 24.88
CA SER A 728 4.87 -53.04 23.98
C SER A 728 4.25 -52.11 22.95
N VAL A 729 3.08 -52.45 22.39
CA VAL A 729 2.36 -51.59 21.45
C VAL A 729 1.74 -50.37 22.15
N LEU A 730 1.21 -50.57 23.39
CA LEU A 730 0.61 -49.53 24.20
C LEU A 730 1.64 -48.48 24.61
N ASP A 731 2.84 -48.91 25.03
CA ASP A 731 3.93 -48.00 25.43
C ASP A 731 4.26 -47.03 24.32
N LYS A 732 4.51 -47.54 23.12
CA LYS A 732 4.81 -46.70 21.94
C LYS A 732 3.64 -45.80 21.56
N TYR A 733 2.40 -46.29 21.66
CA TYR A 733 1.23 -45.51 21.33
C TYR A 733 1.00 -44.36 22.33
N LEU A 734 1.18 -44.60 23.64
CA LEU A 734 1.04 -43.54 24.67
C LEU A 734 2.10 -42.49 24.53
N ASP A 735 3.32 -42.85 24.17
CA ASP A 735 4.41 -41.90 23.90
C ASP A 735 4.08 -41.01 22.67
N ASP A 736 3.64 -41.64 21.56
CA ASP A 736 3.20 -40.92 20.36
C ASP A 736 1.97 -40.03 20.62
N ALA A 737 1.01 -40.49 21.46
CA ALA A 737 -0.20 -39.74 21.81
C ALA A 737 0.09 -38.54 22.75
N TYR A 738 1.01 -38.70 23.71
CA TYR A 738 1.48 -37.64 24.60
C TYR A 738 2.24 -36.58 23.81
N LEU A 739 3.14 -36.97 22.90
CA LEU A 739 3.87 -36.05 22.02
C LEU A 739 2.96 -35.32 21.00
N ALA A 740 1.80 -35.96 20.67
CA ALA A 740 0.76 -35.34 19.87
C ALA A 740 -0.19 -34.41 20.65
N HIS A 741 0.06 -34.23 21.96
CA HIS A 741 -0.75 -33.41 22.88
C HIS A 741 -2.25 -33.78 22.90
N LEU A 742 -2.56 -35.08 22.78
CA LEU A 742 -3.94 -35.53 22.94
C LEU A 742 -4.34 -35.39 24.43
N PRO A 743 -5.52 -34.84 24.74
CA PRO A 743 -5.94 -34.68 26.13
C PRO A 743 -6.31 -36.00 26.81
N SER A 744 -6.83 -36.96 26.01
CA SER A 744 -7.18 -38.30 26.46
C SER A 744 -7.22 -39.26 25.30
N VAL A 745 -7.02 -40.58 25.58
CA VAL A 745 -7.10 -41.67 24.58
C VAL A 745 -7.91 -42.86 25.10
N ARG A 746 -8.48 -43.63 24.18
CA ARG A 746 -9.22 -44.88 24.46
C ARG A 746 -8.33 -46.08 24.20
N VAL A 747 -8.21 -46.95 25.17
CA VAL A 747 -7.51 -48.23 25.08
C VAL A 747 -8.51 -49.37 25.15
N VAL A 748 -8.74 -50.05 24.03
CA VAL A 748 -9.70 -51.17 23.90
C VAL A 748 -8.98 -52.49 24.15
N HIS A 749 -9.28 -53.16 25.26
CA HIS A 749 -8.68 -54.43 25.65
C HIS A 749 -9.67 -55.61 25.78
N GLY A 750 -10.97 -55.30 25.64
CA GLY A 750 -12.04 -56.32 25.73
C GLY A 750 -12.40 -56.70 27.14
N LYS A 751 -13.55 -57.40 27.23
CA LYS A 751 -14.13 -57.91 28.48
C LYS A 751 -13.62 -59.29 28.92
N GLY A 752 -12.91 -60.09 28.06
CA GLY A 752 -12.45 -61.47 28.25
C GLY A 752 -12.08 -61.86 29.68
N THR A 753 -11.05 -62.65 29.88
CA THR A 753 -10.60 -63.12 31.23
C THR A 753 -10.15 -62.02 32.16
N GLY A 754 -9.97 -60.79 31.66
CA GLY A 754 -9.49 -59.62 32.41
C GLY A 754 -7.96 -59.53 32.51
N ALA A 755 -7.20 -60.50 32.01
CA ALA A 755 -5.73 -60.48 32.08
C ALA A 755 -5.14 -59.28 31.35
N LEU A 756 -5.62 -58.98 30.12
CA LEU A 756 -5.16 -57.83 29.35
C LEU A 756 -5.51 -56.49 30.04
N ARG A 757 -6.74 -56.34 30.59
CA ARG A 757 -7.15 -55.23 31.38
C ARG A 757 -6.20 -54.97 32.56
N GLN A 758 -5.89 -56.07 33.30
CA GLN A 758 -5.03 -55.98 34.48
C GLN A 758 -3.59 -55.63 34.11
N GLY A 759 -3.08 -56.12 33.00
CA GLY A 759 -1.79 -55.77 32.41
C GLY A 759 -1.74 -54.29 32.08
N VAL A 760 -2.74 -53.79 31.31
CA VAL A 760 -2.88 -52.38 30.90
C VAL A 760 -2.96 -51.47 32.13
N HIS A 761 -3.80 -51.77 33.12
CA HIS A 761 -3.90 -50.95 34.35
C HIS A 761 -2.61 -50.91 35.17
N ASN A 762 -1.89 -52.03 35.26
CA ASN A 762 -0.60 -52.08 35.94
C ASN A 762 0.49 -51.28 35.24
N PHE A 763 0.44 -51.28 33.92
CA PHE A 763 1.34 -50.48 33.10
C PHE A 763 1.04 -48.97 33.23
N LEU A 764 -0.23 -48.55 33.10
CA LEU A 764 -0.67 -47.17 33.19
C LEU A 764 -0.33 -46.54 34.56
N ARG A 765 -0.39 -47.33 35.61
CA ARG A 765 -0.01 -46.90 36.98
C ARG A 765 1.45 -46.54 37.12
N ARG A 766 2.33 -47.13 36.28
CA ARG A 766 3.77 -46.87 36.28
C ARG A 766 4.22 -45.83 35.24
N SER A 767 3.34 -45.47 34.32
CA SER A 767 3.66 -44.53 33.25
C SER A 767 3.76 -43.11 33.80
N SER A 768 4.84 -42.39 33.43
CA SER A 768 5.12 -41.01 33.85
C SER A 768 4.21 -39.99 33.17
N TYR A 769 3.62 -40.28 32.03
CA TYR A 769 2.83 -39.37 31.19
C TYR A 769 1.34 -39.39 31.54
N VAL A 770 0.87 -40.40 32.30
CA VAL A 770 -0.54 -40.59 32.62
C VAL A 770 -0.89 -39.83 33.90
N GLU A 771 -1.91 -38.99 33.84
CA GLU A 771 -2.47 -38.26 34.99
C GLU A 771 -3.49 -39.18 35.71
N SER A 772 -4.42 -39.74 34.97
CA SER A 772 -5.45 -40.61 35.50
C SER A 772 -5.94 -41.59 34.42
N TYR A 773 -6.55 -42.73 34.90
CA TYR A 773 -7.24 -43.63 33.98
C TYR A 773 -8.48 -44.16 34.69
N ARG A 774 -9.56 -44.39 33.87
CA ARG A 774 -10.82 -44.99 34.33
C ARG A 774 -11.34 -46.00 33.33
N LEU A 775 -12.20 -46.91 33.81
CA LEU A 775 -12.95 -47.76 32.84
C LEU A 775 -13.98 -46.92 32.06
N GLY A 776 -14.30 -47.34 30.87
CA GLY A 776 -15.35 -46.76 30.06
C GLY A 776 -16.70 -46.84 30.70
N GLU A 777 -17.57 -45.87 30.51
CA GLU A 777 -18.97 -45.85 30.99
C GLU A 777 -19.89 -46.48 29.91
N VAL A 778 -21.21 -46.61 30.26
CA VAL A 778 -22.22 -47.13 29.34
C VAL A 778 -22.27 -46.22 28.07
N GLY A 779 -21.91 -46.77 26.91
CA GLY A 779 -21.74 -46.02 25.65
C GLY A 779 -20.27 -45.80 25.22
N GLU A 780 -19.30 -45.89 26.15
CA GLU A 780 -17.85 -45.77 25.87
C GLU A 780 -17.16 -47.15 25.71
N GLY A 781 -17.86 -48.24 25.84
CA GLY A 781 -17.35 -49.64 25.72
C GLY A 781 -17.27 -50.39 27.04
N ASP A 782 -17.83 -49.88 28.13
CA ASP A 782 -17.92 -50.46 29.49
C ASP A 782 -16.57 -51.01 30.02
N ALA A 783 -16.59 -52.10 30.71
CA ALA A 783 -15.42 -52.77 31.30
C ALA A 783 -14.40 -53.31 30.26
N GLY A 784 -14.68 -53.19 28.94
CA GLY A 784 -13.76 -53.59 27.86
C GLY A 784 -12.84 -52.47 27.37
N VAL A 785 -12.98 -51.25 27.88
CA VAL A 785 -12.23 -50.09 27.45
C VAL A 785 -11.68 -49.33 28.68
N THR A 786 -10.49 -48.79 28.57
CA THR A 786 -9.90 -47.88 29.59
C THR A 786 -9.67 -46.52 28.89
N ILE A 787 -10.19 -45.45 29.51
CA ILE A 787 -9.92 -44.06 29.10
C ILE A 787 -8.70 -43.58 29.89
N VAL A 788 -7.71 -43.08 29.20
CA VAL A 788 -6.43 -42.57 29.77
C VAL A 788 -6.36 -41.11 29.55
N THR A 789 -6.11 -40.32 30.60
CA THR A 789 -5.92 -38.88 30.56
C THR A 789 -4.44 -38.56 30.83
N PHE A 790 -3.86 -37.70 30.00
CA PHE A 790 -2.44 -37.31 30.12
C PHE A 790 -2.24 -36.11 31.00
N LYS A 791 -1.05 -36.03 31.59
CA LYS A 791 -0.59 -34.85 32.31
C LYS A 791 -0.41 -33.69 31.35
N LYS A 792 -0.85 -32.51 31.74
CA LYS A 792 -0.71 -31.28 30.96
C LYS A 792 0.73 -30.79 30.93
#